data_4474588e2017d1f7f9888433500514a5
#
_entry.id   4474588e2017d1f7f9888433500514a5
#
_cell.length_a   1.000
_cell.length_b   1.000
_cell.length_c   1.000
_cell.angle_alpha   90.00
_cell.angle_beta   90.00
_cell.angle_gamma   90.00
#
_symmetry.space_group_name_H-M   'P 1'
#
loop_
_entity.id
_entity.type
_entity.pdbx_description
1 polymer ?
#
loop_
_entity_poly.entity_id
_entity_poly.type
_entity_poly.pdbx_seq_one_letter_code
_entity_poly.pdbx_strand_id
1 'polypeptide(L)'
;MSLKTTRLRDAISFALAVSAMAGTGAAFAQDPAPAAEQSQEPVELDRIEVTGSRIPKADIETAQPIITLTRDQIEQQGFNSVVDILQNLTSAGTPAISRADALSSGENVGGYYIDLRNLGAARTLVLVNGRRLGVTTSGLQDLSQIPMSAIERIEVLKDGASSIYGSDAIAGVVNIITRRNFEGAEANAYMGTYDEGDGTKQSYDFTLGAQSDRGGIIFSAEYSKEEPVFAGDREFTASGRGGYQDRFPYLGWSLISQNGVWLGNQGAGGPVFGPDPRWVAENPGADLDEAPIVNLNFVLPGCAEAGDSPYDGTGARPCTLNKGSDPRAPGNYHTITPAERANSNEQMMLQTGIERRSLFVSSFFDITDTLRFTADIGYNSRTTDQQIAGYPNNYGYGLLSAESYFNPNPAAGDAYWYRRGWEQPRQTERQLDTYRVSMGLEGVLEFGDRQWDWDVGFLSNRNHSVQQGRGDFFLPHMQQALGASFFNPETGRVECGTADNPTPYGSGSGQCIPWNPLLPYGEAGEGSLGDPALQTYLFPYYTDRGVTRTTDYTANLAGTLFSLPAGDVGMAVGIEHRREYGKFVPDASKQTGQTTDLGATTTLGSYDLNEAYVELDIPLLSDMPFARELALNVASRYSDYSNFGETINNKFQLRWRPMDGLLIRATYADGFRAPDINSLYGGTGTSFEFYTDPCDARQAGAGNPACTAVVPPGFIQLGQGNVPCAGQPCQTNNPFVSGSNPDLQPETSESWTAGVVWSPQWVEGLDLNLDWYKVSIESVISQDTVDSILRDCYVNNIASRCEQGQIVRAANGSIQSMFFGLTNLGQLETEGYDFGVNYRLPELAVGQFTVNWQNSYTSKYDTLADNDPATRYTGQVGWAFKNQTTFRVRSNLGVTWQKGDWSASYTGRYYSGLREICGSAPLPCSNPDHVDVYGEPAPFNSIGSNTFHDMQVSVKLPWNGTASVGANNITDHIASNLYGQPSSSFPYYGGFDIGRFWYFKYQQRF
;
A
#
# COMPACT_ATOMS: atom_id res chain seq x y z
N MET A 1 -11.06 21.50 -19.45
CA MET A 1 -11.05 20.53 -20.57
C MET A 1 -10.00 20.78 -21.66
N SER A 2 -9.36 21.93 -21.80
CA SER A 2 -8.37 22.22 -22.88
C SER A 2 -6.90 21.87 -22.56
N LEU A 3 -6.56 21.58 -21.30
CA LEU A 3 -5.17 21.27 -20.87
C LEU A 3 -4.78 19.79 -21.00
N LYS A 4 -5.75 18.87 -21.02
CA LYS A 4 -5.50 17.42 -21.11
C LYS A 4 -5.04 16.98 -22.53
N THR A 5 -5.46 17.66 -23.58
CA THR A 5 -5.13 17.29 -24.96
C THR A 5 -3.74 17.74 -25.42
N THR A 6 -3.15 18.78 -24.82
CA THR A 6 -1.84 19.27 -25.17
C THR A 6 -0.71 18.32 -24.73
N ARG A 7 -0.75 17.77 -23.53
CA ARG A 7 0.29 16.87 -23.02
C ARG A 7 0.34 15.51 -23.73
N LEU A 8 -0.81 14.95 -24.07
CA LEU A 8 -0.87 13.71 -24.87
C LEU A 8 -0.31 13.96 -26.29
N ARG A 9 -0.65 15.09 -26.91
CA ARG A 9 -0.09 15.50 -28.20
C ARG A 9 1.42 15.69 -28.15
N ASP A 10 1.94 16.30 -27.06
CA ASP A 10 3.37 16.54 -26.89
C ASP A 10 4.14 15.24 -26.65
N ALA A 11 3.55 14.28 -25.89
CA ALA A 11 4.09 12.93 -25.70
C ALA A 11 4.09 12.11 -27.02
N ILE A 12 3.00 12.17 -27.77
CA ILE A 12 2.92 11.52 -29.09
C ILE A 12 3.90 12.18 -30.08
N SER A 13 4.02 13.51 -30.07
CA SER A 13 4.98 14.23 -30.92
C SER A 13 6.42 13.91 -30.54
N PHE A 14 6.73 13.76 -29.25
CA PHE A 14 8.04 13.34 -28.77
C PHE A 14 8.34 11.88 -29.16
N ALA A 15 7.42 10.96 -28.97
CA ALA A 15 7.56 9.56 -29.39
C ALA A 15 7.73 9.42 -30.91
N LEU A 16 6.96 10.16 -31.70
CA LEU A 16 7.08 10.21 -33.16
C LEU A 16 8.38 10.91 -33.64
N ALA A 17 8.86 11.94 -32.94
CA ALA A 17 10.11 12.57 -33.26
C ALA A 17 11.33 11.69 -33.01
N VAL A 18 11.32 10.92 -31.91
CA VAL A 18 12.35 9.93 -31.58
C VAL A 18 12.31 8.77 -32.57
N SER A 19 11.11 8.30 -32.96
CA SER A 19 10.95 7.25 -33.99
C SER A 19 11.38 7.72 -35.37
N ALA A 20 11.18 9.01 -35.72
CA ALA A 20 11.59 9.59 -36.97
C ALA A 20 13.12 9.77 -37.07
N MET A 21 13.80 9.99 -35.94
CA MET A 21 15.27 10.04 -35.91
C MET A 21 15.92 8.66 -36.06
N ALA A 22 15.24 7.59 -35.67
CA ALA A 22 15.69 6.22 -35.88
C ALA A 22 15.41 5.70 -37.32
N GLY A 23 14.46 6.33 -38.04
CA GLY A 23 13.98 5.87 -39.34
C GLY A 23 14.60 6.54 -40.57
N THR A 24 15.56 7.52 -40.41
CA THR A 24 16.16 8.25 -41.57
C THR A 24 17.44 7.62 -42.16
N GLY A 25 17.68 6.31 -41.91
CA GLY A 25 18.79 5.56 -42.49
C GLY A 25 18.30 4.52 -43.49
N ALA A 26 18.40 4.83 -44.76
CA ALA A 26 18.48 3.95 -45.91
C ALA A 26 17.20 3.44 -46.58
N ALA A 27 16.79 4.18 -47.59
CA ALA A 27 16.17 3.58 -48.77
C ALA A 27 17.16 3.69 -49.95
N PHE A 28 17.91 2.63 -50.23
CA PHE A 28 18.53 2.40 -51.51
C PHE A 28 18.30 0.94 -51.92
N ALA A 29 17.56 0.78 -53.02
CA ALA A 29 17.41 -0.48 -53.71
C ALA A 29 18.72 -0.84 -54.41
N GLN A 30 19.14 -2.10 -54.34
CA GLN A 30 20.18 -2.68 -55.18
C GLN A 30 19.84 -4.12 -55.57
N ASP A 31 20.09 -4.37 -56.87
CA ASP A 31 19.86 -5.61 -57.60
C ASP A 31 20.68 -6.83 -57.10
N PRO A 32 20.24 -8.05 -57.38
CA PRO A 32 20.82 -9.26 -56.86
C PRO A 32 22.09 -9.73 -57.61
N ALA A 33 23.07 -10.19 -56.89
CA ALA A 33 24.24 -10.88 -57.40
C ALA A 33 24.51 -12.22 -56.60
N PRO A 34 25.27 -13.14 -57.12
CA PRO A 34 25.00 -14.56 -57.03
C PRO A 34 25.67 -15.30 -55.88
N ALA A 35 25.16 -16.51 -55.73
CA ALA A 35 25.33 -17.52 -54.70
C ALA A 35 26.75 -17.91 -54.28
N ALA A 36 26.80 -18.37 -53.01
CA ALA A 36 27.62 -19.37 -52.33
C ALA A 36 28.99 -18.96 -51.82
N GLU A 37 28.99 -18.64 -50.52
CA GLU A 37 30.10 -19.07 -49.63
C GLU A 37 29.52 -19.50 -48.28
N GLN A 38 30.20 -20.47 -47.66
CA GLN A 38 29.79 -21.20 -46.47
C GLN A 38 29.34 -20.28 -45.33
N SER A 39 28.12 -20.47 -44.86
CA SER A 39 27.54 -19.81 -43.70
C SER A 39 28.36 -20.14 -42.46
N GLN A 40 29.10 -19.20 -41.90
CA GLN A 40 29.30 -19.15 -40.46
C GLN A 40 27.91 -19.01 -39.85
N GLU A 41 27.55 -19.85 -38.89
CA GLU A 41 26.33 -19.69 -38.12
C GLU A 41 26.30 -18.26 -37.58
N PRO A 42 25.16 -17.53 -37.71
CA PRO A 42 25.06 -16.21 -37.15
C PRO A 42 25.29 -16.30 -35.65
N VAL A 43 26.07 -15.39 -35.08
CA VAL A 43 26.20 -15.24 -33.63
C VAL A 43 24.82 -14.83 -33.11
N GLU A 44 24.15 -15.76 -32.44
CA GLU A 44 22.81 -15.50 -31.87
C GLU A 44 22.95 -14.51 -30.74
N LEU A 45 22.55 -13.24 -30.99
CA LEU A 45 22.47 -12.18 -30.00
C LEU A 45 21.27 -12.34 -29.03
N ASP A 46 20.39 -13.31 -29.30
CA ASP A 46 19.20 -13.60 -28.48
C ASP A 46 19.50 -14.62 -27.36
N ARG A 47 20.50 -14.34 -26.51
CA ARG A 47 20.73 -15.11 -25.29
C ARG A 47 19.72 -14.73 -24.23
N ILE A 48 19.12 -15.74 -23.59
CA ILE A 48 18.15 -15.57 -22.53
C ILE A 48 18.90 -15.15 -21.24
N GLU A 49 18.75 -13.89 -20.81
CA GLU A 49 19.11 -13.50 -19.44
C GLU A 49 18.08 -14.08 -18.48
N VAL A 50 18.50 -14.92 -17.56
CA VAL A 50 17.63 -15.44 -16.51
C VAL A 50 17.78 -14.58 -15.26
N THR A 51 16.69 -14.13 -14.69
CA THR A 51 16.69 -13.31 -13.47
C THR A 51 17.47 -13.99 -12.35
N GLY A 52 18.38 -13.24 -11.69
CA GLY A 52 19.16 -13.70 -10.55
C GLY A 52 20.63 -14.06 -10.85
N SER A 53 21.07 -13.95 -12.11
CA SER A 53 22.49 -14.04 -12.52
C SER A 53 22.74 -13.06 -13.65
N ARG A 54 23.97 -12.53 -13.74
CA ARG A 54 24.44 -11.72 -14.88
C ARG A 54 25.26 -12.56 -15.87
N ILE A 55 25.49 -13.83 -15.57
CA ILE A 55 26.16 -14.79 -16.49
C ILE A 55 25.08 -15.42 -17.35
N PRO A 56 25.06 -15.20 -18.69
CA PRO A 56 24.10 -15.82 -19.60
C PRO A 56 24.14 -17.34 -19.52
N LYS A 57 22.98 -17.99 -19.39
CA LYS A 57 22.86 -19.46 -19.35
C LYS A 57 21.80 -19.92 -20.37
N ALA A 58 22.10 -21.05 -21.03
CA ALA A 58 21.16 -21.68 -21.94
C ALA A 58 20.05 -22.47 -21.21
N ASP A 59 20.20 -22.75 -19.93
CA ASP A 59 19.33 -23.63 -19.15
C ASP A 59 18.43 -22.79 -18.21
N ILE A 60 17.10 -22.95 -18.32
CA ILE A 60 16.10 -22.25 -17.52
C ILE A 60 16.13 -22.74 -16.05
N GLU A 61 16.64 -23.94 -15.77
CA GLU A 61 16.78 -24.47 -14.41
C GLU A 61 17.95 -23.83 -13.67
N THR A 62 17.69 -22.76 -12.95
CA THR A 62 18.70 -22.02 -12.16
C THR A 62 18.87 -22.59 -10.75
N ALA A 63 19.99 -22.22 -10.11
CA ALA A 63 20.20 -22.50 -8.69
C ALA A 63 19.19 -21.78 -7.76
N GLN A 64 18.35 -20.91 -8.31
CA GLN A 64 17.41 -20.06 -7.56
C GLN A 64 15.97 -20.47 -7.80
N PRO A 65 15.07 -20.29 -6.81
CA PRO A 65 13.64 -20.56 -6.95
C PRO A 65 12.97 -19.42 -7.77
N ILE A 66 12.89 -19.59 -9.08
CA ILE A 66 12.22 -18.66 -10.00
C ILE A 66 10.87 -19.22 -10.41
N ILE A 67 9.83 -18.36 -10.33
CA ILE A 67 8.52 -18.61 -10.95
C ILE A 67 8.47 -17.82 -12.25
N THR A 68 8.23 -18.49 -13.38
CA THR A 68 8.00 -17.84 -14.66
C THR A 68 6.51 -17.92 -15.00
N LEU A 69 5.89 -16.77 -15.19
CA LEU A 69 4.51 -16.63 -15.68
C LEU A 69 4.55 -16.25 -17.14
N THR A 70 4.24 -17.18 -18.01
CA THR A 70 4.21 -16.95 -19.45
C THR A 70 2.97 -16.18 -19.85
N ARG A 71 2.99 -15.56 -21.05
CA ARG A 71 1.83 -14.84 -21.59
C ARG A 71 0.58 -15.72 -21.66
N ASP A 72 0.69 -16.97 -22.11
CA ASP A 72 -0.43 -17.90 -22.16
C ASP A 72 -1.04 -18.15 -20.79
N GLN A 73 -0.20 -18.32 -19.75
CA GLN A 73 -0.67 -18.48 -18.36
C GLN A 73 -1.35 -17.22 -17.84
N ILE A 74 -0.85 -16.04 -18.21
CA ILE A 74 -1.43 -14.74 -17.87
C ILE A 74 -2.82 -14.59 -18.54
N GLU A 75 -2.94 -14.91 -19.82
CA GLU A 75 -4.20 -14.80 -20.57
C GLU A 75 -5.29 -15.79 -20.09
N GLN A 76 -4.88 -16.95 -19.55
CA GLN A 76 -5.79 -17.98 -19.01
C GLN A 76 -6.34 -17.64 -17.61
N GLN A 77 -5.74 -16.68 -16.93
CA GLN A 77 -6.18 -16.24 -15.61
C GLN A 77 -7.15 -15.09 -15.73
N GLY A 78 -8.25 -14.89 -15.65
CA GLY A 78 -9.22 -13.78 -15.77
C GLY A 78 -8.76 -12.38 -15.35
N PHE A 79 -7.47 -12.18 -15.08
CA PHE A 79 -6.90 -10.92 -14.62
C PHE A 79 -6.61 -9.97 -15.79
N ASN A 80 -6.76 -8.65 -15.54
CA ASN A 80 -6.51 -7.60 -16.53
C ASN A 80 -5.37 -6.66 -16.15
N SER A 81 -4.64 -6.98 -15.07
CA SER A 81 -3.48 -6.19 -14.64
C SER A 81 -2.35 -7.09 -14.13
N VAL A 82 -1.11 -6.64 -14.30
CA VAL A 82 0.10 -7.29 -13.74
C VAL A 82 -0.04 -7.51 -12.23
N VAL A 83 -0.67 -6.59 -11.56
CA VAL A 83 -0.80 -6.59 -10.11
C VAL A 83 -1.75 -7.67 -9.64
N ASP A 84 -2.91 -7.81 -10.29
CA ASP A 84 -3.86 -8.86 -9.93
C ASP A 84 -3.19 -10.25 -10.05
N ILE A 85 -2.32 -10.42 -11.05
CA ILE A 85 -1.56 -11.66 -11.25
C ILE A 85 -0.56 -11.87 -10.11
N LEU A 86 0.27 -10.87 -9.83
CA LEU A 86 1.36 -10.99 -8.85
C LEU A 86 0.84 -11.09 -7.41
N GLN A 87 -0.23 -10.38 -7.05
CA GLN A 87 -0.84 -10.47 -5.72
C GLN A 87 -1.53 -11.82 -5.46
N ASN A 88 -1.89 -12.54 -6.52
CA ASN A 88 -2.41 -13.89 -6.41
C ASN A 88 -1.33 -14.98 -6.32
N LEU A 89 -0.04 -14.65 -6.44
CA LEU A 89 1.04 -15.61 -6.13
C LEU A 89 0.93 -16.07 -4.68
N THR A 90 1.21 -17.36 -4.42
CA THR A 90 1.17 -17.90 -3.05
C THR A 90 2.22 -17.29 -2.13
N SER A 91 3.34 -16.83 -2.70
CA SER A 91 4.42 -16.12 -2.00
C SER A 91 4.19 -14.60 -1.86
N ALA A 92 3.16 -14.04 -2.48
CA ALA A 92 2.81 -12.63 -2.29
C ALA A 92 2.26 -12.40 -0.88
N GLY A 93 2.69 -11.32 -0.26
CA GLY A 93 2.14 -10.83 1.00
C GLY A 93 0.84 -10.04 0.80
N THR A 94 0.27 -9.60 1.91
CA THR A 94 -0.81 -8.61 1.88
C THR A 94 -0.20 -7.25 1.53
N PRO A 95 -0.68 -6.55 0.50
CA PRO A 95 -0.12 -5.25 0.16
C PRO A 95 -0.36 -4.25 1.29
N ALA A 96 0.70 -3.54 1.69
CA ALA A 96 0.62 -2.52 2.75
C ALA A 96 -0.35 -1.38 2.37
N ILE A 97 -0.50 -1.12 1.09
CA ILE A 97 -1.49 -0.20 0.52
C ILE A 97 -2.28 -0.99 -0.51
N SER A 98 -3.49 -1.39 -0.15
CA SER A 98 -4.41 -2.06 -1.06
C SER A 98 -5.44 -1.07 -1.61
N ARG A 99 -6.13 -1.44 -2.68
CA ARG A 99 -7.28 -0.68 -3.19
C ARG A 99 -8.43 -0.60 -2.18
N ALA A 100 -8.48 -1.54 -1.24
CA ALA A 100 -9.45 -1.57 -0.15
C ALA A 100 -9.06 -0.70 1.05
N ASP A 101 -7.89 -0.07 1.05
CA ASP A 101 -7.46 0.82 2.14
C ASP A 101 -7.96 2.25 1.88
N ALA A 102 -9.26 2.43 2.04
CA ALA A 102 -9.93 3.71 1.83
C ALA A 102 -9.52 4.79 2.84
N LEU A 103 -8.94 4.41 3.99
CA LEU A 103 -8.49 5.36 5.00
C LEU A 103 -7.04 5.83 4.78
N SER A 104 -6.31 5.25 3.84
CA SER A 104 -4.98 5.74 3.48
C SER A 104 -5.08 7.13 2.83
N SER A 105 -4.31 8.06 3.35
CA SER A 105 -4.04 9.35 2.72
C SER A 105 -2.54 9.44 2.39
N GLY A 106 -2.18 10.10 1.28
CA GLY A 106 -0.77 10.28 0.94
C GLY A 106 -0.44 9.95 -0.51
N GLU A 107 0.83 10.09 -0.87
CA GLU A 107 1.27 10.01 -2.27
C GLU A 107 1.18 8.60 -2.89
N ASN A 108 1.06 7.56 -2.09
CA ASN A 108 1.07 6.18 -2.56
C ASN A 108 -0.31 5.57 -2.80
N VAL A 109 -1.40 6.27 -2.47
CA VAL A 109 -2.78 5.79 -2.65
C VAL A 109 -3.09 5.52 -4.12
N GLY A 110 -3.72 4.38 -4.39
CA GLY A 110 -4.05 3.91 -5.74
C GLY A 110 -2.85 3.38 -6.53
N GLY A 111 -1.65 3.33 -5.93
CA GLY A 111 -0.51 2.63 -6.46
C GLY A 111 -0.63 1.12 -6.28
N TYR A 112 0.08 0.39 -7.14
CA TYR A 112 0.10 -1.05 -7.14
C TYR A 112 1.50 -1.55 -6.81
N TYR A 113 1.67 -2.05 -5.59
CA TYR A 113 2.95 -2.48 -5.05
C TYR A 113 2.91 -3.96 -4.73
N ILE A 114 3.96 -4.68 -5.08
CA ILE A 114 4.10 -6.10 -4.72
C ILE A 114 4.95 -6.23 -3.46
N ASP A 115 4.46 -7.03 -2.53
CA ASP A 115 5.18 -7.48 -1.35
C ASP A 115 5.39 -8.98 -1.45
N LEU A 116 6.63 -9.44 -1.41
CA LEU A 116 6.94 -10.86 -1.34
C LEU A 116 7.18 -11.29 0.11
N ARG A 117 6.51 -12.37 0.54
CA ARG A 117 6.67 -13.01 1.87
C ARG A 117 6.34 -12.11 3.06
N ASN A 118 5.49 -11.07 2.88
CA ASN A 118 5.17 -10.05 3.89
C ASN A 118 6.38 -9.28 4.44
N LEU A 119 7.47 -9.19 3.67
CA LEU A 119 8.66 -8.45 4.08
C LEU A 119 8.56 -6.94 3.83
N GLY A 120 7.48 -6.50 3.17
CA GLY A 120 7.21 -5.12 2.78
C GLY A 120 7.60 -4.81 1.34
N ALA A 121 6.77 -4.03 0.64
CA ALA A 121 6.94 -3.75 -0.78
C ALA A 121 8.25 -3.01 -1.12
N ALA A 122 8.81 -2.22 -0.21
CA ALA A 122 10.09 -1.55 -0.39
C ALA A 122 11.30 -2.50 -0.37
N ARG A 123 11.10 -3.79 -0.02
CA ARG A 123 12.12 -4.83 0.01
C ARG A 123 11.98 -5.84 -1.13
N THR A 124 11.05 -5.58 -2.06
CA THR A 124 10.84 -6.35 -3.30
C THR A 124 11.25 -5.50 -4.48
N LEU A 125 12.32 -5.88 -5.17
CA LEU A 125 12.80 -5.13 -6.32
C LEU A 125 11.98 -5.46 -7.58
N VAL A 126 11.54 -4.44 -8.31
CA VAL A 126 10.89 -4.58 -9.61
C VAL A 126 11.80 -4.10 -10.73
N LEU A 127 11.97 -4.95 -11.73
CA LEU A 127 12.74 -4.68 -12.94
C LEU A 127 11.84 -4.75 -14.19
N VAL A 128 12.23 -4.01 -15.22
CA VAL A 128 11.69 -4.13 -16.58
C VAL A 128 12.86 -4.36 -17.52
N ASN A 129 12.91 -5.51 -18.17
CA ASN A 129 14.02 -5.95 -19.00
C ASN A 129 15.37 -5.86 -18.27
N GLY A 130 15.42 -6.32 -17.00
CA GLY A 130 16.61 -6.31 -16.16
C GLY A 130 17.03 -4.95 -15.59
N ARG A 131 16.29 -3.86 -15.86
CA ARG A 131 16.56 -2.50 -15.37
C ARG A 131 15.49 -2.04 -14.37
N ARG A 132 15.91 -1.35 -13.32
CA ARG A 132 15.03 -0.91 -12.22
C ARG A 132 13.82 -0.13 -12.71
N LEU A 133 12.66 -0.36 -12.08
CA LEU A 133 11.51 0.53 -12.17
C LEU A 133 11.74 1.73 -11.23
N GLY A 134 11.32 2.93 -11.66
CA GLY A 134 11.46 4.14 -10.84
C GLY A 134 10.62 4.09 -9.54
N VAL A 135 11.11 4.74 -8.50
CA VAL A 135 10.52 4.72 -7.17
C VAL A 135 9.70 5.97 -6.84
N THR A 136 8.78 5.84 -5.87
CA THR A 136 8.14 6.97 -5.17
C THR A 136 9.11 7.58 -4.15
N THR A 137 8.74 8.67 -3.48
CA THR A 137 9.55 9.23 -2.37
C THR A 137 9.75 8.23 -1.22
N SER A 138 8.81 7.29 -1.05
CA SER A 138 8.86 6.21 -0.04
C SER A 138 9.51 4.92 -0.53
N GLY A 139 10.27 4.96 -1.62
CA GLY A 139 11.00 3.81 -2.16
C GLY A 139 10.13 2.73 -2.82
N LEU A 140 8.85 2.97 -3.06
CA LEU A 140 7.92 2.00 -3.62
C LEU A 140 7.92 2.03 -5.15
N GLN A 141 7.86 0.85 -5.78
CA GLN A 141 7.84 0.67 -7.24
C GLN A 141 6.43 0.34 -7.73
N ASP A 142 5.82 1.24 -8.48
CA ASP A 142 4.43 1.13 -8.94
C ASP A 142 4.32 0.31 -10.24
N LEU A 143 3.79 -0.91 -10.12
CA LEU A 143 3.59 -1.85 -11.23
C LEU A 143 2.54 -1.40 -12.25
N SER A 144 1.68 -0.43 -11.91
CA SER A 144 0.65 0.09 -12.83
C SER A 144 1.23 0.81 -14.05
N GLN A 145 2.54 1.08 -14.05
CA GLN A 145 3.23 1.80 -15.12
C GLN A 145 3.41 0.99 -16.40
N ILE A 146 3.30 -0.35 -16.34
CA ILE A 146 3.59 -1.25 -17.47
C ILE A 146 2.27 -1.78 -18.04
N PRO A 147 1.96 -1.55 -19.34
CA PRO A 147 0.77 -2.10 -19.98
C PRO A 147 0.88 -3.62 -20.14
N MET A 148 -0.24 -4.32 -19.90
CA MET A 148 -0.31 -5.78 -20.04
C MET A 148 0.03 -6.25 -21.46
N SER A 149 -0.35 -5.49 -22.47
CA SER A 149 -0.11 -5.81 -23.89
C SER A 149 1.36 -5.86 -24.26
N ALA A 150 2.23 -5.12 -23.54
CA ALA A 150 3.67 -5.11 -23.77
C ALA A 150 4.41 -6.29 -23.14
N ILE A 151 3.76 -7.09 -22.27
CA ILE A 151 4.43 -8.12 -21.49
C ILE A 151 4.52 -9.45 -22.26
N GLU A 152 5.71 -10.03 -22.29
CA GLU A 152 5.96 -11.39 -22.78
C GLU A 152 5.87 -12.42 -21.65
N ARG A 153 6.55 -12.16 -20.53
CA ARG A 153 6.54 -13.01 -19.35
C ARG A 153 6.94 -12.21 -18.10
N ILE A 154 6.63 -12.75 -16.94
CA ILE A 154 7.04 -12.21 -15.65
C ILE A 154 7.87 -13.29 -14.93
N GLU A 155 9.05 -12.92 -14.49
CA GLU A 155 9.93 -13.79 -13.71
C GLU A 155 9.97 -13.29 -12.27
N VAL A 156 9.66 -14.17 -11.32
CA VAL A 156 9.65 -13.86 -9.88
C VAL A 156 10.72 -14.70 -9.18
N LEU A 157 11.80 -14.07 -8.81
CA LEU A 157 12.89 -14.66 -8.03
C LEU A 157 12.54 -14.53 -6.54
N LYS A 158 12.42 -15.64 -5.84
CA LYS A 158 12.07 -15.71 -4.41
C LYS A 158 13.29 -15.91 -3.51
N ASP A 159 14.36 -15.17 -3.75
CA ASP A 159 15.63 -15.29 -3.04
C ASP A 159 16.30 -13.92 -2.91
N GLY A 160 17.16 -13.73 -1.89
CA GLY A 160 17.95 -12.52 -1.75
C GLY A 160 18.88 -12.33 -2.95
N ALA A 161 18.89 -11.12 -3.51
CA ALA A 161 19.61 -10.81 -4.74
C ALA A 161 20.35 -9.45 -4.70
N SER A 162 20.61 -8.90 -3.51
CA SER A 162 21.30 -7.61 -3.38
C SER A 162 22.73 -7.64 -3.92
N SER A 163 23.40 -8.79 -3.90
CA SER A 163 24.74 -8.97 -4.51
C SER A 163 24.74 -8.85 -6.05
N ILE A 164 23.58 -9.02 -6.70
CA ILE A 164 23.42 -8.93 -8.16
C ILE A 164 22.79 -7.59 -8.57
N TYR A 165 21.77 -7.13 -7.82
CA TYR A 165 20.94 -5.99 -8.20
C TYR A 165 21.04 -4.78 -7.25
N GLY A 166 21.84 -4.86 -6.15
CA GLY A 166 21.97 -3.80 -5.15
C GLY A 166 20.81 -3.75 -4.16
N SER A 167 20.54 -2.58 -3.62
CA SER A 167 19.49 -2.32 -2.63
C SER A 167 18.10 -2.83 -3.04
N ASP A 168 17.24 -3.11 -2.07
CA ASP A 168 15.80 -3.42 -2.20
C ASP A 168 15.48 -4.86 -2.65
N ALA A 169 16.48 -5.68 -3.01
CA ALA A 169 16.31 -7.07 -3.42
C ALA A 169 16.46 -8.06 -2.24
N ILE A 170 15.84 -7.75 -1.08
CA ILE A 170 15.86 -8.60 0.12
C ILE A 170 14.84 -9.74 0.01
N ALA A 171 13.58 -9.39 -0.28
CA ALA A 171 12.47 -10.35 -0.36
C ALA A 171 12.48 -11.15 -1.67
N GLY A 172 13.08 -10.57 -2.70
CA GLY A 172 13.17 -11.13 -4.03
C GLY A 172 13.13 -10.07 -5.12
N VAL A 173 13.02 -10.54 -6.36
CA VAL A 173 13.00 -9.70 -7.56
C VAL A 173 11.84 -10.10 -8.47
N VAL A 174 11.09 -9.13 -8.95
CA VAL A 174 10.09 -9.29 -10.01
C VAL A 174 10.63 -8.64 -11.27
N ASN A 175 10.95 -9.43 -12.30
CA ASN A 175 11.44 -8.93 -13.56
C ASN A 175 10.36 -9.09 -14.64
N ILE A 176 9.89 -7.99 -15.19
CA ILE A 176 8.90 -7.93 -16.25
C ILE A 176 9.65 -7.89 -17.57
N ILE A 177 9.54 -8.96 -18.34
CA ILE A 177 10.14 -9.05 -19.66
C ILE A 177 9.10 -8.63 -20.69
N THR A 178 9.45 -7.63 -21.48
CA THR A 178 8.56 -7.12 -22.53
C THR A 178 8.75 -7.86 -23.85
N ARG A 179 7.72 -7.83 -24.69
CA ARG A 179 7.76 -8.40 -26.05
C ARG A 179 8.82 -7.69 -26.89
N ARG A 180 9.65 -8.46 -27.57
CA ARG A 180 10.65 -7.95 -28.53
C ARG A 180 10.45 -8.52 -29.93
N ASN A 181 9.93 -9.74 -30.05
CA ASN A 181 9.74 -10.47 -31.29
C ASN A 181 8.25 -10.62 -31.65
N PHE A 182 7.62 -9.51 -32.03
CA PHE A 182 6.22 -9.51 -32.46
C PHE A 182 6.09 -8.86 -33.83
N GLU A 183 5.42 -9.52 -34.75
CA GLU A 183 5.10 -9.02 -36.09
C GLU A 183 3.59 -9.03 -36.30
N GLY A 184 3.05 -7.97 -36.90
CA GLY A 184 1.62 -7.81 -37.15
C GLY A 184 0.94 -6.88 -36.16
N ALA A 185 -0.37 -6.99 -36.03
CA ALA A 185 -1.18 -6.20 -35.13
C ALA A 185 -2.06 -7.08 -34.25
N GLU A 186 -2.26 -6.66 -32.99
CA GLU A 186 -3.12 -7.30 -32.01
C GLU A 186 -3.96 -6.25 -31.29
N ALA A 187 -5.26 -6.50 -31.19
CA ALA A 187 -6.18 -5.66 -30.42
C ALA A 187 -6.93 -6.51 -29.40
N ASN A 188 -6.99 -6.06 -28.15
CA ASN A 188 -7.67 -6.74 -27.07
C ASN A 188 -8.74 -5.83 -26.44
N ALA A 189 -9.85 -6.44 -26.05
CA ALA A 189 -10.91 -5.80 -25.27
C ALA A 189 -11.29 -6.70 -24.09
N TYR A 190 -11.37 -6.09 -22.91
CA TYR A 190 -11.82 -6.72 -21.68
C TYR A 190 -12.94 -5.90 -21.06
N MET A 191 -13.99 -6.55 -20.57
CA MET A 191 -15.06 -5.93 -19.81
C MET A 191 -15.55 -6.92 -18.75
N GLY A 192 -15.74 -6.44 -17.52
CA GLY A 192 -16.31 -7.24 -16.43
C GLY A 192 -16.99 -6.36 -15.39
N THR A 193 -17.80 -7.00 -14.54
CA THR A 193 -18.56 -6.34 -13.47
C THR A 193 -18.92 -7.36 -12.38
N TYR A 194 -19.09 -6.87 -11.13
CA TYR A 194 -19.64 -7.70 -10.06
C TYR A 194 -21.11 -7.99 -10.28
N ASP A 195 -21.64 -9.04 -9.64
CA ASP A 195 -23.06 -9.42 -9.69
C ASP A 195 -23.99 -8.28 -9.25
N GLU A 196 -23.53 -7.42 -8.33
CA GLU A 196 -24.25 -6.24 -7.86
C GLU A 196 -24.38 -5.14 -8.94
N GLY A 197 -23.65 -5.27 -10.04
CA GLY A 197 -23.67 -4.35 -11.18
C GLY A 197 -22.76 -3.14 -11.01
N ASP A 198 -21.83 -3.17 -10.05
CA ASP A 198 -20.83 -2.14 -9.78
C ASP A 198 -19.40 -2.64 -10.05
N GLY A 199 -18.39 -1.82 -9.72
CA GLY A 199 -16.98 -2.17 -9.86
C GLY A 199 -16.61 -2.55 -11.29
N THR A 200 -17.28 -1.98 -12.30
CA THR A 200 -17.05 -2.28 -13.71
C THR A 200 -15.60 -2.05 -14.07
N LYS A 201 -14.95 -3.06 -14.64
CA LYS A 201 -13.61 -2.99 -15.21
C LYS A 201 -13.68 -3.07 -16.71
N GLN A 202 -12.98 -2.18 -17.41
CA GLN A 202 -12.84 -2.21 -18.86
C GLN A 202 -11.42 -1.88 -19.26
N SER A 203 -10.87 -2.62 -20.23
CA SER A 203 -9.56 -2.38 -20.79
C SER A 203 -9.60 -2.59 -22.30
N TYR A 204 -8.92 -1.72 -23.01
CA TYR A 204 -8.73 -1.80 -24.45
C TYR A 204 -7.25 -1.57 -24.72
N ASP A 205 -6.63 -2.49 -25.45
CA ASP A 205 -5.24 -2.33 -25.84
C ASP A 205 -5.03 -2.68 -27.32
N PHE A 206 -3.98 -2.11 -27.84
CA PHE A 206 -3.54 -2.33 -29.20
C PHE A 206 -2.02 -2.42 -29.24
N THR A 207 -1.52 -3.47 -29.90
CA THR A 207 -0.09 -3.69 -30.11
C THR A 207 0.20 -3.82 -31.60
N LEU A 208 1.21 -3.11 -32.07
CA LEU A 208 1.71 -3.18 -33.45
C LEU A 208 3.19 -3.51 -33.41
N GLY A 209 3.61 -4.52 -34.16
CA GLY A 209 4.99 -4.93 -34.29
C GLY A 209 5.43 -4.99 -35.74
N ALA A 210 6.63 -4.55 -35.98
CA ALA A 210 7.30 -4.67 -37.27
C ALA A 210 8.73 -5.19 -37.06
N GLN A 211 9.14 -6.15 -37.86
CA GLN A 211 10.47 -6.73 -37.82
C GLN A 211 11.15 -6.67 -39.19
N SER A 212 12.47 -6.61 -39.14
CA SER A 212 13.36 -6.71 -40.30
C SER A 212 14.57 -7.57 -39.94
N ASP A 213 15.39 -7.93 -40.91
CA ASP A 213 16.62 -8.70 -40.69
C ASP A 213 17.60 -8.05 -39.68
N ARG A 214 17.48 -6.76 -39.42
CA ARG A 214 18.42 -5.97 -38.60
C ARG A 214 17.74 -5.22 -37.46
N GLY A 215 16.48 -5.45 -37.18
CA GLY A 215 15.87 -4.78 -36.09
C GLY A 215 14.36 -4.95 -36.00
N GLY A 216 13.80 -4.61 -34.86
CA GLY A 216 12.38 -4.66 -34.57
C GLY A 216 11.90 -3.48 -33.77
N ILE A 217 10.63 -3.17 -33.93
CA ILE A 217 9.94 -2.17 -33.14
C ILE A 217 8.54 -2.67 -32.78
N ILE A 218 8.18 -2.51 -31.51
CA ILE A 218 6.84 -2.80 -31.00
C ILE A 218 6.30 -1.52 -30.37
N PHE A 219 5.08 -1.20 -30.72
CA PHE A 219 4.29 -0.13 -30.14
C PHE A 219 3.08 -0.75 -29.42
N SER A 220 2.84 -0.41 -28.16
CA SER A 220 1.68 -0.83 -27.40
C SER A 220 0.99 0.39 -26.78
N ALA A 221 -0.33 0.44 -26.88
CA ALA A 221 -1.17 1.45 -26.27
C ALA A 221 -2.27 0.75 -25.47
N GLU A 222 -2.54 1.22 -24.24
CA GLU A 222 -3.57 0.68 -23.37
C GLU A 222 -4.40 1.81 -22.75
N TYR A 223 -5.71 1.62 -22.71
CA TYR A 223 -6.64 2.36 -21.87
C TYR A 223 -7.35 1.38 -20.95
N SER A 224 -7.34 1.65 -19.65
CA SER A 224 -8.02 0.83 -18.64
C SER A 224 -8.76 1.74 -17.66
N LYS A 225 -9.99 1.35 -17.31
CA LYS A 225 -10.80 2.02 -16.30
C LYS A 225 -11.42 0.99 -15.38
N GLU A 226 -11.36 1.23 -14.09
CA GLU A 226 -11.99 0.45 -13.04
C GLU A 226 -12.83 1.39 -12.19
N GLU A 227 -14.13 1.12 -12.10
CA GLU A 227 -15.05 1.93 -11.31
C GLU A 227 -14.93 1.57 -9.82
N PRO A 228 -15.19 2.54 -8.90
CA PRO A 228 -15.14 2.26 -7.48
C PRO A 228 -16.27 1.33 -7.04
N VAL A 229 -16.05 0.67 -5.88
CA VAL A 229 -17.08 -0.05 -5.14
C VAL A 229 -17.23 0.61 -3.78
N PHE A 230 -18.45 0.91 -3.35
CA PHE A 230 -18.70 1.48 -2.03
C PHE A 230 -18.94 0.41 -0.98
N ALA A 231 -18.55 0.70 0.26
CA ALA A 231 -18.72 -0.23 1.39
C ALA A 231 -20.20 -0.40 1.74
N GLY A 232 -21.03 0.61 1.49
CA GLY A 232 -22.48 0.56 1.66
C GLY A 232 -23.20 -0.39 0.69
N ASP A 233 -22.59 -0.71 -0.45
CA ASP A 233 -23.17 -1.56 -1.49
C ASP A 233 -22.88 -3.07 -1.27
N ARG A 234 -22.22 -3.42 -0.19
CA ARG A 234 -21.95 -4.83 0.20
C ARG A 234 -22.53 -5.13 1.57
N GLU A 235 -23.37 -6.17 1.65
CA GLU A 235 -24.03 -6.56 2.89
C GLU A 235 -23.04 -6.75 4.06
N PHE A 236 -21.87 -7.32 3.80
CA PHE A 236 -20.86 -7.59 4.82
C PHE A 236 -20.10 -6.34 5.30
N THR A 237 -20.17 -5.22 4.59
CA THR A 237 -19.56 -3.93 4.98
C THR A 237 -20.58 -2.82 5.16
N ALA A 238 -21.84 -3.00 4.77
CA ALA A 238 -22.87 -1.96 4.80
C ALA A 238 -23.12 -1.38 6.19
N SER A 239 -22.97 -2.17 7.23
CA SER A 239 -23.06 -1.68 8.61
C SER A 239 -21.77 -1.95 9.36
N GLY A 240 -21.04 -0.95 9.67
CA GLY A 240 -19.77 -0.80 10.39
C GLY A 240 -19.01 -2.01 10.96
N ARG A 241 -19.65 -3.11 11.29
CA ARG A 241 -19.05 -4.38 11.76
C ARG A 241 -19.87 -5.57 11.28
N GLY A 242 -19.64 -5.97 10.04
CA GLY A 242 -20.34 -7.08 9.40
C GLY A 242 -20.40 -8.36 10.22
N GLY A 243 -21.42 -9.19 9.96
CA GLY A 243 -21.65 -10.46 10.67
C GLY A 243 -22.33 -10.35 12.04
N TYR A 244 -22.40 -9.17 12.66
CA TYR A 244 -23.12 -8.89 13.91
C TYR A 244 -24.24 -7.89 13.75
N GLN A 245 -24.59 -7.49 12.54
CA GLN A 245 -25.64 -6.52 12.24
C GLN A 245 -26.98 -6.93 12.84
N ASP A 246 -27.35 -8.20 12.75
CA ASP A 246 -28.61 -8.70 13.28
C ASP A 246 -28.70 -8.60 14.81
N ARG A 247 -27.56 -8.74 15.48
CA ARG A 247 -27.48 -8.73 16.94
C ARG A 247 -27.15 -7.35 17.52
N PHE A 248 -26.33 -6.57 16.79
CA PHE A 248 -25.86 -5.24 17.19
C PHE A 248 -25.86 -4.29 15.98
N PRO A 249 -27.03 -3.88 15.47
CA PRO A 249 -27.15 -3.19 14.18
C PRO A 249 -26.42 -1.84 14.10
N TYR A 250 -26.11 -1.21 15.23
CA TYR A 250 -25.44 0.10 15.28
C TYR A 250 -24.02 0.02 15.84
N LEU A 251 -23.46 -1.18 15.96
CA LEU A 251 -22.12 -1.38 16.49
C LEU A 251 -21.09 -0.78 15.53
N GLY A 252 -20.22 0.08 16.06
CA GLY A 252 -19.23 0.80 15.26
C GLY A 252 -19.70 2.09 14.61
N TRP A 253 -20.99 2.45 14.74
CA TRP A 253 -21.48 3.75 14.27
C TRP A 253 -20.99 4.88 15.20
N SER A 254 -20.52 5.96 14.57
CA SER A 254 -19.88 7.08 15.25
C SER A 254 -20.89 8.00 15.96
N LEU A 255 -20.59 8.37 17.20
CA LEU A 255 -21.35 9.40 17.93
C LEU A 255 -21.17 10.79 17.27
N ILE A 256 -20.08 11.02 16.54
CA ILE A 256 -19.92 12.22 15.70
C ILE A 256 -20.84 12.05 14.49
N SER A 257 -22.11 12.40 14.71
CA SER A 257 -23.20 12.16 13.78
C SER A 257 -23.30 13.25 12.71
N GLN A 258 -23.93 12.89 11.58
CA GLN A 258 -24.36 13.84 10.55
C GLN A 258 -25.53 14.74 11.01
N ASN A 259 -26.14 14.41 12.12
CA ASN A 259 -27.31 15.17 12.63
C ASN A 259 -26.94 16.33 13.58
N GLY A 260 -25.64 16.56 13.82
CA GLY A 260 -25.22 17.53 14.82
C GLY A 260 -25.55 17.07 16.25
N VAL A 261 -24.60 17.17 17.14
CA VAL A 261 -24.75 16.71 18.52
C VAL A 261 -24.34 17.81 19.48
N TRP A 262 -25.27 18.24 20.33
CA TRP A 262 -25.01 19.16 21.43
C TRP A 262 -24.66 18.34 22.68
N LEU A 263 -23.47 18.61 23.25
CA LEU A 263 -22.97 17.90 24.42
C LEU A 263 -23.21 18.65 25.71
N GLY A 264 -23.48 19.95 25.64
CA GLY A 264 -23.67 20.88 26.75
C GLY A 264 -22.82 22.14 26.59
N ASN A 265 -22.78 22.98 27.65
CA ASN A 265 -22.05 24.24 27.62
C ASN A 265 -20.92 24.26 28.66
N GLN A 266 -19.92 25.12 28.47
CA GLN A 266 -18.70 25.17 29.27
C GLN A 266 -18.92 25.46 30.76
N GLY A 267 -19.96 26.21 31.08
CA GLY A 267 -20.18 26.70 32.42
C GLY A 267 -19.31 27.91 32.78
N ALA A 268 -19.76 28.70 33.78
CA ALA A 268 -19.00 29.86 34.22
C ALA A 268 -17.72 29.44 35.00
N GLY A 269 -16.55 29.95 34.60
CA GLY A 269 -15.31 29.74 35.31
C GLY A 269 -14.36 28.68 34.72
N GLY A 270 -14.74 28.07 33.58
CA GLY A 270 -13.92 27.08 32.86
C GLY A 270 -14.02 25.65 33.45
N PRO A 271 -13.36 24.68 32.86
CA PRO A 271 -13.47 23.28 33.28
C PRO A 271 -12.81 23.01 34.62
N VAL A 272 -13.53 22.34 35.52
CA VAL A 272 -13.05 21.85 36.82
C VAL A 272 -13.29 20.34 36.87
N PHE A 273 -12.24 19.55 36.84
CA PHE A 273 -12.33 18.09 36.84
C PHE A 273 -12.35 17.53 38.26
N GLY A 274 -13.23 16.53 38.49
CA GLY A 274 -13.34 15.83 39.76
C GLY A 274 -14.20 14.55 39.63
N PRO A 275 -14.25 13.69 40.66
CA PRO A 275 -15.07 12.49 40.68
C PRO A 275 -16.54 12.82 40.34
N ASP A 276 -17.17 11.99 39.48
CA ASP A 276 -18.58 12.17 39.11
C ASP A 276 -19.49 12.07 40.35
N PRO A 277 -20.15 13.15 40.73
CA PRO A 277 -21.01 13.16 41.93
C PRO A 277 -22.14 12.14 41.85
N ARG A 278 -22.59 11.76 40.67
CA ARG A 278 -23.66 10.76 40.48
C ARG A 278 -23.15 9.37 40.76
N TRP A 279 -22.01 9.04 40.19
CA TRP A 279 -21.35 7.75 40.45
C TRP A 279 -21.04 7.59 41.93
N VAL A 280 -20.53 8.66 42.59
CA VAL A 280 -20.26 8.66 44.02
C VAL A 280 -21.58 8.46 44.84
N ALA A 281 -22.68 9.02 44.38
CA ALA A 281 -23.99 8.85 45.04
C ALA A 281 -24.57 7.43 44.83
N GLU A 282 -24.32 6.81 43.68
CA GLU A 282 -24.76 5.45 43.34
C GLU A 282 -23.86 4.35 43.95
N ASN A 283 -22.62 4.69 44.29
CA ASN A 283 -21.64 3.78 44.90
C ASN A 283 -21.16 4.29 46.27
N PRO A 284 -22.02 4.44 47.29
CA PRO A 284 -21.66 5.01 48.60
C PRO A 284 -20.63 4.15 49.32
N GLY A 285 -19.43 4.71 49.55
CA GLY A 285 -18.34 4.05 50.21
C GLY A 285 -17.37 3.30 49.31
N ALA A 286 -17.53 3.39 47.95
CA ALA A 286 -16.51 2.99 46.99
C ALA A 286 -15.32 3.94 47.02
N ASP A 287 -14.17 3.43 46.56
CA ASP A 287 -12.97 4.25 46.42
C ASP A 287 -13.20 5.35 45.35
N LEU A 288 -12.90 6.58 45.70
CA LEU A 288 -13.06 7.73 44.79
C LEU A 288 -12.09 7.64 43.59
N ASP A 289 -11.03 6.85 43.70
CA ASP A 289 -10.09 6.59 42.61
C ASP A 289 -10.71 5.68 41.51
N GLU A 290 -11.81 4.99 41.84
CA GLU A 290 -12.63 4.22 40.88
C GLU A 290 -13.71 5.08 40.20
N ALA A 291 -13.97 6.29 40.68
CA ALA A 291 -15.02 7.16 40.15
C ALA A 291 -14.58 7.78 38.80
N PRO A 292 -15.47 7.78 37.79
CA PRO A 292 -15.25 8.54 36.57
C PRO A 292 -14.97 10.01 36.88
N ILE A 293 -13.90 10.56 36.32
CA ILE A 293 -13.59 11.98 36.46
C ILE A 293 -14.35 12.77 35.41
N VAL A 294 -15.13 13.73 35.81
CA VAL A 294 -15.97 14.58 34.96
C VAL A 294 -15.67 16.05 35.17
N ASN A 295 -16.03 16.89 34.18
CA ASN A 295 -16.01 18.33 34.37
C ASN A 295 -17.21 18.76 35.25
N LEU A 296 -16.93 19.14 36.49
CA LEU A 296 -17.95 19.53 37.49
C LEU A 296 -18.68 20.85 37.16
N ASN A 297 -18.05 21.71 36.34
CA ASN A 297 -18.66 22.96 35.86
C ASN A 297 -19.46 22.80 34.57
N PHE A 298 -19.48 21.60 34.01
CA PHE A 298 -20.18 21.35 32.76
C PHE A 298 -21.69 21.44 32.92
N VAL A 299 -22.33 22.26 32.09
CA VAL A 299 -23.78 22.41 32.09
C VAL A 299 -24.35 21.46 31.05
N LEU A 300 -25.01 20.40 31.53
CA LEU A 300 -25.61 19.40 30.63
C LEU A 300 -26.72 20.01 29.78
N PRO A 301 -26.93 19.55 28.54
CA PRO A 301 -28.05 19.93 27.75
C PRO A 301 -29.35 19.51 28.44
N GLY A 302 -30.38 20.39 28.41
CA GLY A 302 -31.67 20.09 28.97
C GLY A 302 -32.56 19.23 28.06
N CYS A 303 -31.99 18.30 27.32
CA CYS A 303 -32.78 17.47 26.42
C CYS A 303 -33.57 16.39 27.15
N ALA A 304 -34.71 16.00 26.57
CA ALA A 304 -35.58 14.99 27.14
C ALA A 304 -34.88 13.63 27.24
N GLU A 305 -35.00 12.96 28.38
CA GLU A 305 -34.51 11.63 28.57
C GLU A 305 -35.25 10.65 27.64
N ALA A 306 -34.51 10.00 26.73
CA ALA A 306 -34.95 8.72 26.19
C ALA A 306 -34.59 7.66 27.23
N GLY A 307 -35.55 6.86 27.67
CA GLY A 307 -35.27 5.75 28.61
C GLY A 307 -34.12 4.91 28.09
N ASP A 308 -33.17 4.52 28.97
CA ASP A 308 -31.99 3.77 28.69
C ASP A 308 -30.93 4.49 27.82
N SER A 309 -30.50 5.69 28.21
CA SER A 309 -29.28 6.29 27.66
C SER A 309 -28.08 5.57 28.27
N PRO A 310 -27.25 4.83 27.51
CA PRO A 310 -26.03 4.31 28.06
C PRO A 310 -25.12 5.48 28.42
N TYR A 311 -24.65 5.46 29.66
CA TYR A 311 -23.63 6.36 30.15
C TYR A 311 -22.37 6.21 29.27
N ASP A 312 -21.97 7.25 28.55
CA ASP A 312 -20.79 7.21 27.64
C ASP A 312 -19.46 7.34 28.40
N GLY A 313 -19.48 7.28 29.71
CA GLY A 313 -18.29 7.42 30.57
C GLY A 313 -17.78 8.87 30.69
N THR A 314 -18.30 9.83 29.94
CA THR A 314 -17.84 11.24 29.93
C THR A 314 -18.66 12.16 30.82
N GLY A 315 -19.81 11.68 31.30
CA GLY A 315 -20.79 12.50 32.00
C GLY A 315 -21.60 13.39 31.08
N ALA A 316 -21.33 13.46 29.80
CA ALA A 316 -22.09 14.25 28.84
C ALA A 316 -23.33 13.48 28.37
N ARG A 317 -24.44 14.23 28.15
CA ARG A 317 -25.60 13.70 27.43
C ARG A 317 -25.56 14.20 25.99
N PRO A 318 -25.22 13.35 25.02
CA PRO A 318 -25.22 13.74 23.63
C PRO A 318 -26.67 13.92 23.15
N CYS A 319 -27.03 15.12 22.75
CA CYS A 319 -28.37 15.48 22.30
C CYS A 319 -28.35 15.90 20.83
N THR A 320 -29.35 15.47 20.06
CA THR A 320 -29.55 15.92 18.68
C THR A 320 -30.87 16.69 18.57
N LEU A 321 -30.95 17.60 17.58
CA LEU A 321 -32.13 18.43 17.32
C LEU A 321 -33.23 17.60 16.67
N ASN A 322 -34.48 17.79 17.15
CA ASN A 322 -35.66 17.29 16.45
C ASN A 322 -35.77 17.95 15.06
N LYS A 323 -35.90 17.17 14.01
CA LYS A 323 -36.00 17.70 12.64
C LYS A 323 -37.13 18.71 12.48
N GLY A 324 -36.84 19.80 11.79
CA GLY A 324 -37.79 20.89 11.57
C GLY A 324 -38.02 21.81 12.77
N SER A 325 -37.27 21.66 13.86
CA SER A 325 -37.39 22.45 15.06
C SER A 325 -36.41 23.63 15.12
N ASP A 326 -36.72 24.68 15.89
CA ASP A 326 -35.81 25.81 16.14
C ASP A 326 -34.58 25.35 16.95
N PRO A 327 -33.34 25.43 16.39
CA PRO A 327 -32.13 25.00 17.07
C PRO A 327 -31.74 25.82 18.30
N ARG A 328 -32.32 27.00 18.48
CA ARG A 328 -32.06 27.89 19.62
C ARG A 328 -32.86 27.53 20.87
N ALA A 329 -33.82 26.62 20.78
CA ALA A 329 -34.64 26.23 21.91
C ALA A 329 -34.15 24.91 22.52
N PRO A 330 -33.58 24.90 23.73
CA PRO A 330 -33.02 23.67 24.35
C PRO A 330 -34.03 22.52 24.44
N GLY A 331 -35.33 22.83 24.61
CA GLY A 331 -36.39 21.82 24.66
C GLY A 331 -36.69 21.11 23.35
N ASN A 332 -36.11 21.54 22.25
CA ASN A 332 -36.23 20.91 20.93
C ASN A 332 -35.21 19.79 20.67
N TYR A 333 -34.36 19.51 21.64
CA TYR A 333 -33.33 18.45 21.55
C TYR A 333 -33.79 17.21 22.31
N HIS A 334 -33.39 16.06 21.84
CA HIS A 334 -33.55 14.77 22.53
C HIS A 334 -32.19 14.02 22.56
N THR A 335 -32.07 13.07 23.47
CA THR A 335 -30.86 12.22 23.55
C THR A 335 -30.70 11.44 22.24
N ILE A 336 -29.48 11.48 21.64
CA ILE A 336 -29.21 10.79 20.37
C ILE A 336 -29.44 9.29 20.52
N THR A 337 -30.22 8.71 19.64
CA THR A 337 -30.44 7.28 19.59
C THR A 337 -29.31 6.57 18.81
N PRO A 338 -29.08 5.26 19.01
CA PRO A 338 -28.09 4.52 18.20
C PRO A 338 -28.32 4.63 16.69
N ALA A 339 -29.58 4.69 16.24
CA ALA A 339 -29.94 4.82 14.80
C ALA A 339 -29.61 6.19 14.20
N GLU A 340 -29.40 7.21 15.01
CA GLU A 340 -29.03 8.56 14.59
C GLU A 340 -27.51 8.77 14.54
N ARG A 341 -26.72 7.78 14.98
CA ARG A 341 -25.28 7.79 14.83
C ARG A 341 -24.87 7.66 13.37
N ALA A 342 -23.64 8.09 13.04
CA ALA A 342 -23.16 8.04 11.67
C ALA A 342 -22.62 6.66 11.30
N ASN A 343 -23.14 6.07 10.24
CA ASN A 343 -22.56 4.92 9.57
C ASN A 343 -21.62 5.39 8.46
N SER A 344 -20.33 5.53 8.74
CA SER A 344 -19.35 6.04 7.77
C SER A 344 -19.26 5.20 6.48
N ASN A 345 -19.65 3.92 6.53
CA ASN A 345 -19.56 3.02 5.38
C ASN A 345 -20.50 3.41 4.22
N GLU A 346 -21.57 4.16 4.49
CA GLU A 346 -22.43 4.69 3.44
C GLU A 346 -21.72 5.63 2.46
N GLN A 347 -20.60 6.25 2.89
CA GLN A 347 -19.84 7.18 2.05
C GLN A 347 -18.43 6.68 1.71
N MET A 348 -17.98 5.57 2.30
CA MET A 348 -16.63 5.07 2.09
C MET A 348 -16.56 4.16 0.87
N MET A 349 -15.50 4.32 0.07
CA MET A 349 -15.15 3.36 -0.96
C MET A 349 -14.54 2.11 -0.34
N LEU A 350 -14.99 0.94 -0.76
CA LEU A 350 -14.40 -0.36 -0.47
C LEU A 350 -13.25 -0.65 -1.43
N GLN A 351 -13.41 -0.25 -2.70
CA GLN A 351 -12.34 -0.23 -3.70
C GLN A 351 -12.33 1.12 -4.41
N THR A 352 -11.15 1.69 -4.59
CA THR A 352 -10.95 2.97 -5.28
C THR A 352 -11.13 2.83 -6.78
N GLY A 353 -11.66 3.89 -7.42
CA GLY A 353 -11.69 4.01 -8.87
C GLY A 353 -10.31 4.30 -9.45
N ILE A 354 -9.98 3.70 -10.60
CA ILE A 354 -8.69 3.89 -11.27
C ILE A 354 -8.90 4.02 -12.78
N GLU A 355 -8.27 5.02 -13.39
CA GLU A 355 -8.16 5.16 -14.85
C GLU A 355 -6.69 5.21 -15.25
N ARG A 356 -6.30 4.41 -16.25
CA ARG A 356 -4.92 4.35 -16.76
C ARG A 356 -4.90 4.55 -18.26
N ARG A 357 -3.85 5.22 -18.72
CA ARG A 357 -3.52 5.40 -20.15
C ARG A 357 -2.04 5.19 -20.31
N SER A 358 -1.66 4.15 -21.03
CA SER A 358 -0.28 3.74 -21.21
C SER A 358 0.11 3.74 -22.68
N LEU A 359 1.31 4.18 -22.95
CA LEU A 359 1.99 4.03 -24.23
C LEU A 359 3.37 3.41 -23.96
N PHE A 360 3.72 2.41 -24.72
CA PHE A 360 5.00 1.73 -24.60
C PHE A 360 5.57 1.43 -25.98
N VAL A 361 6.85 1.73 -26.16
CA VAL A 361 7.61 1.42 -27.37
C VAL A 361 8.83 0.65 -26.96
N SER A 362 9.05 -0.51 -27.56
CA SER A 362 10.29 -1.28 -27.44
C SER A 362 10.92 -1.46 -28.81
N SER A 363 12.19 -1.25 -28.92
CA SER A 363 12.91 -1.37 -30.19
C SER A 363 14.32 -1.89 -30.00
N PHE A 364 14.79 -2.62 -31.00
CA PHE A 364 16.19 -2.99 -31.12
C PHE A 364 16.67 -2.79 -32.58
N PHE A 365 17.96 -2.55 -32.72
CA PHE A 365 18.60 -2.41 -34.03
C PHE A 365 20.02 -2.94 -34.02
N ASP A 366 20.32 -3.92 -34.87
CA ASP A 366 21.64 -4.51 -35.07
C ASP A 366 22.49 -3.59 -35.94
N ILE A 367 23.34 -2.78 -35.29
CA ILE A 367 24.26 -1.83 -35.95
C ILE A 367 25.27 -2.65 -36.79
N THR A 368 25.79 -3.72 -36.20
CA THR A 368 26.60 -4.76 -36.85
C THR A 368 26.10 -6.11 -36.36
N ASP A 369 26.68 -7.21 -36.90
CA ASP A 369 26.36 -8.58 -36.43
C ASP A 369 26.75 -8.86 -34.97
N THR A 370 27.59 -8.00 -34.37
CA THR A 370 28.10 -8.11 -33.00
C THR A 370 27.76 -6.92 -32.13
N LEU A 371 26.97 -5.96 -32.60
CA LEU A 371 26.60 -4.73 -31.87
C LEU A 371 25.13 -4.39 -32.09
N ARG A 372 24.34 -4.39 -31.01
CA ARG A 372 22.91 -4.07 -30.97
C ARG A 372 22.67 -2.81 -30.14
N PHE A 373 21.78 -1.95 -30.64
CA PHE A 373 21.17 -0.87 -29.88
C PHE A 373 19.78 -1.30 -29.42
N THR A 374 19.44 -1.03 -28.13
CA THR A 374 18.11 -1.28 -27.58
C THR A 374 17.54 0.01 -26.99
N ALA A 375 16.21 0.20 -27.12
CA ALA A 375 15.53 1.33 -26.50
C ALA A 375 14.09 0.97 -26.11
N ASP A 376 13.73 1.29 -24.85
CA ASP A 376 12.39 1.18 -24.32
C ASP A 376 11.92 2.57 -23.86
N ILE A 377 10.75 3.01 -24.34
CA ILE A 377 10.13 4.28 -23.98
C ILE A 377 8.74 4.03 -23.47
N GLY A 378 8.45 4.47 -22.26
CA GLY A 378 7.16 4.34 -21.61
C GLY A 378 6.57 5.69 -21.19
N TYR A 379 5.28 5.86 -21.42
CA TYR A 379 4.45 6.89 -20.80
C TYR A 379 3.24 6.24 -20.17
N ASN A 380 2.99 6.57 -18.91
CA ASN A 380 1.79 6.15 -18.20
C ASN A 380 1.16 7.33 -17.47
N SER A 381 -0.14 7.45 -17.57
CA SER A 381 -0.93 8.40 -16.79
C SER A 381 -1.99 7.62 -16.02
N ARG A 382 -1.94 7.67 -14.70
CA ARG A 382 -2.91 7.06 -13.79
C ARG A 382 -3.67 8.14 -13.04
N THR A 383 -5.00 8.08 -13.08
CA THR A 383 -5.88 8.87 -12.22
C THR A 383 -6.56 7.93 -11.24
N THR A 384 -6.54 8.26 -9.96
CA THR A 384 -7.18 7.52 -8.88
C THR A 384 -8.16 8.43 -8.18
N ASP A 385 -9.39 7.96 -8.02
CA ASP A 385 -10.44 8.65 -7.27
C ASP A 385 -10.68 7.90 -5.95
N GLN A 386 -10.59 8.62 -4.84
CA GLN A 386 -10.84 8.08 -3.50
C GLN A 386 -11.90 8.92 -2.79
N GLN A 387 -12.81 8.25 -2.09
CA GLN A 387 -13.76 8.91 -1.20
C GLN A 387 -13.82 8.19 0.14
N ILE A 388 -13.76 8.99 1.22
CA ILE A 388 -14.02 8.53 2.57
C ILE A 388 -15.12 9.42 3.18
N ALA A 389 -15.73 8.96 4.27
CA ALA A 389 -16.81 9.69 4.91
C ALA A 389 -16.40 11.10 5.33
N GLY A 390 -17.36 12.00 5.32
CA GLY A 390 -17.17 13.39 5.75
C GLY A 390 -16.43 13.50 7.08
N TYR A 391 -15.63 14.56 7.26
CA TYR A 391 -14.75 14.71 8.41
C TYR A 391 -15.53 14.67 9.74
N PRO A 392 -15.13 13.86 10.73
CA PRO A 392 -15.79 13.78 12.03
C PRO A 392 -15.34 14.93 12.92
N ASN A 393 -15.89 16.13 12.67
CA ASN A 393 -15.50 17.36 13.35
C ASN A 393 -16.09 17.47 14.75
N ASN A 394 -15.37 18.15 15.63
CA ASN A 394 -15.72 18.29 17.03
C ASN A 394 -15.24 19.64 17.61
N TYR A 395 -15.71 19.93 18.79
CA TYR A 395 -15.38 21.15 19.53
C TYR A 395 -13.88 21.35 19.84
N GLY A 396 -13.05 20.35 19.70
CA GLY A 396 -11.59 20.46 19.88
C GLY A 396 -10.94 21.45 18.92
N TYR A 397 -11.58 21.73 17.79
CA TYR A 397 -11.13 22.73 16.82
C TYR A 397 -11.78 24.11 17.01
N GLY A 398 -12.80 24.23 17.86
CA GLY A 398 -13.50 25.47 18.20
C GLY A 398 -14.86 25.21 18.83
N LEU A 399 -15.16 25.94 19.88
CA LEU A 399 -16.48 25.92 20.54
C LEU A 399 -17.48 26.76 19.75
N LEU A 400 -18.75 26.43 19.83
CA LEU A 400 -19.82 27.31 19.37
C LEU A 400 -20.01 28.44 20.39
N SER A 401 -19.65 29.66 19.99
CA SER A 401 -19.60 30.82 20.88
C SER A 401 -20.92 31.06 21.64
N ALA A 402 -20.81 31.54 22.88
CA ALA A 402 -21.97 32.07 23.63
C ALA A 402 -22.67 33.24 22.92
N GLU A 403 -21.92 33.98 22.09
CA GLU A 403 -22.47 35.08 21.26
C GLU A 403 -22.99 34.62 19.89
N SER A 404 -22.91 33.32 19.59
CA SER A 404 -23.47 32.79 18.35
C SER A 404 -24.99 32.74 18.39
N TYR A 405 -25.62 33.20 17.31
CA TYR A 405 -27.06 33.09 17.12
C TYR A 405 -27.62 31.68 17.27
N PHE A 406 -26.76 30.67 16.99
CA PHE A 406 -27.10 29.25 16.98
C PHE A 406 -26.89 28.54 18.32
N ASN A 407 -26.31 29.20 19.33
CA ASN A 407 -26.07 28.55 20.62
C ASN A 407 -27.42 28.35 21.36
N PRO A 408 -27.79 27.09 21.70
CA PRO A 408 -29.09 26.81 22.33
C PRO A 408 -29.17 27.30 23.80
N ASN A 409 -28.03 27.51 24.47
CA ASN A 409 -27.99 27.97 25.86
C ASN A 409 -26.86 28.99 26.09
N PRO A 410 -26.94 30.20 25.49
CA PRO A 410 -25.90 31.21 25.56
C PRO A 410 -25.55 31.68 26.99
N ALA A 411 -26.51 31.64 27.89
CA ALA A 411 -26.30 32.02 29.29
C ALA A 411 -25.37 31.08 30.07
N ALA A 412 -25.21 29.84 29.58
CA ALA A 412 -24.31 28.84 30.14
C ALA A 412 -22.91 28.85 29.47
N GLY A 413 -22.59 29.83 28.62
CA GLY A 413 -21.29 29.94 27.94
C GLY A 413 -21.25 29.21 26.60
N ASP A 414 -20.03 29.02 26.10
CA ASP A 414 -19.79 28.36 24.79
C ASP A 414 -20.28 26.93 24.80
N ALA A 415 -20.84 26.47 23.67
CA ALA A 415 -21.36 25.10 23.56
C ALA A 415 -20.37 24.11 22.96
N TYR A 416 -20.33 22.92 23.53
CA TYR A 416 -19.64 21.76 23.03
C TYR A 416 -20.49 21.00 22.02
N TRP A 417 -19.89 20.57 20.92
CA TRP A 417 -20.64 19.97 19.82
C TRP A 417 -19.85 18.91 19.07
N TYR A 418 -20.57 17.99 18.39
CA TYR A 418 -20.07 17.09 17.37
C TYR A 418 -20.83 17.27 16.07
N ARG A 419 -20.17 17.23 14.92
CA ARG A 419 -20.82 17.28 13.60
C ARG A 419 -19.93 16.64 12.54
N ARG A 420 -20.42 15.59 11.89
CA ARG A 420 -19.76 15.06 10.71
C ARG A 420 -20.13 15.89 9.48
N GLY A 421 -19.15 16.25 8.67
CA GLY A 421 -19.34 17.01 7.42
C GLY A 421 -19.93 16.13 6.30
N TRP A 422 -21.15 15.59 6.56
CA TRP A 422 -21.75 14.56 5.70
C TRP A 422 -22.12 15.08 4.31
N GLU A 423 -22.45 16.37 4.19
CA GLU A 423 -22.80 17.05 2.94
C GLU A 423 -21.63 17.14 1.96
N GLN A 424 -20.40 17.08 2.48
CA GLN A 424 -19.17 17.09 1.71
C GLN A 424 -18.28 15.96 2.20
N PRO A 425 -18.38 14.75 1.60
CA PRO A 425 -17.41 13.67 1.83
C PRO A 425 -15.99 14.12 1.52
N ARG A 426 -15.00 13.54 2.19
CA ARG A 426 -13.61 13.78 1.84
C ARG A 426 -13.29 13.05 0.54
N GLN A 427 -12.94 13.79 -0.48
CA GLN A 427 -12.64 13.31 -1.82
C GLN A 427 -11.24 13.69 -2.21
N THR A 428 -10.51 12.75 -2.80
CA THR A 428 -9.15 12.95 -3.29
C THR A 428 -9.05 12.39 -4.71
N GLU A 429 -8.73 13.25 -5.67
CA GLU A 429 -8.34 12.86 -7.03
C GLU A 429 -6.83 12.98 -7.15
N ARG A 430 -6.18 11.92 -7.60
CA ARG A 430 -4.74 11.91 -7.81
C ARG A 430 -4.40 11.51 -9.22
N GLN A 431 -3.60 12.34 -9.89
CA GLN A 431 -2.98 12.04 -11.18
C GLN A 431 -1.48 11.77 -10.97
N LEU A 432 -0.99 10.65 -11.53
CA LEU A 432 0.42 10.30 -11.60
C LEU A 432 0.80 10.11 -13.07
N ASP A 433 1.68 10.97 -13.57
CA ASP A 433 2.27 10.86 -14.91
C ASP A 433 3.69 10.31 -14.78
N THR A 434 3.97 9.20 -15.44
CA THR A 434 5.29 8.56 -15.45
C THR A 434 5.88 8.60 -16.86
N TYR A 435 7.13 9.00 -16.94
CA TYR A 435 7.94 8.99 -18.14
C TYR A 435 9.16 8.12 -17.89
N ARG A 436 9.33 7.08 -18.68
CA ARG A 436 10.46 6.16 -18.62
C ARG A 436 11.16 6.10 -19.96
N VAL A 437 12.48 6.22 -19.95
CA VAL A 437 13.35 6.02 -21.10
C VAL A 437 14.49 5.12 -20.65
N SER A 438 14.67 3.99 -21.35
CA SER A 438 15.80 3.08 -21.17
C SER A 438 16.47 2.88 -22.51
N MET A 439 17.79 2.99 -22.55
CA MET A 439 18.59 2.77 -23.76
C MET A 439 19.80 1.91 -23.43
N GLY A 440 20.21 1.10 -24.38
CA GLY A 440 21.40 0.24 -24.24
C GLY A 440 22.15 0.04 -25.52
N LEU A 441 23.43 -0.23 -25.38
CA LEU A 441 24.26 -0.84 -26.39
C LEU A 441 24.72 -2.17 -25.85
N GLU A 442 24.49 -3.23 -26.59
CA GLU A 442 24.85 -4.61 -26.26
C GLU A 442 25.79 -5.13 -27.36
N GLY A 443 26.81 -5.88 -26.99
CA GLY A 443 27.71 -6.37 -27.96
C GLY A 443 28.51 -7.58 -27.50
N VAL A 444 29.21 -8.22 -28.46
CA VAL A 444 30.08 -9.37 -28.21
C VAL A 444 31.50 -8.97 -28.57
N LEU A 445 32.43 -9.29 -27.66
CA LEU A 445 33.86 -9.18 -27.86
C LEU A 445 34.46 -10.57 -27.94
N GLU A 446 35.33 -10.82 -28.91
CA GLU A 446 36.07 -12.06 -29.06
C GLU A 446 37.50 -11.88 -28.53
N PHE A 447 37.90 -12.67 -27.54
CA PHE A 447 39.24 -12.74 -27.02
C PHE A 447 39.82 -14.16 -27.24
N GLY A 448 40.47 -14.36 -28.36
CA GLY A 448 40.93 -15.69 -28.83
C GLY A 448 39.72 -16.58 -29.17
N ASP A 449 39.59 -17.72 -28.51
CA ASP A 449 38.49 -18.67 -28.69
C ASP A 449 37.28 -18.41 -27.76
N ARG A 450 37.27 -17.28 -27.03
CA ARG A 450 36.26 -16.98 -26.03
C ARG A 450 35.44 -15.76 -26.41
N GLN A 451 34.13 -15.84 -26.19
CA GLN A 451 33.19 -14.77 -26.36
C GLN A 451 32.88 -14.10 -25.02
N TRP A 452 32.83 -12.78 -25.03
CA TRP A 452 32.45 -11.93 -23.91
C TRP A 452 31.33 -11.02 -24.34
N ASP A 453 30.21 -11.15 -23.66
CA ASP A 453 29.06 -10.29 -23.85
C ASP A 453 29.24 -9.02 -22.99
N TRP A 454 28.93 -7.85 -23.55
CA TRP A 454 29.00 -6.59 -22.83
C TRP A 454 27.77 -5.77 -23.10
N ASP A 455 27.35 -5.00 -22.11
CA ASP A 455 26.32 -3.98 -22.28
C ASP A 455 26.68 -2.70 -21.55
N VAL A 456 26.24 -1.58 -22.12
CA VAL A 456 26.18 -0.30 -21.43
C VAL A 456 24.76 0.24 -21.49
N GLY A 457 24.27 0.75 -20.38
CA GLY A 457 22.90 1.13 -20.22
C GLY A 457 22.69 2.50 -19.62
N PHE A 458 21.61 3.14 -20.02
CA PHE A 458 21.08 4.37 -19.47
C PHE A 458 19.60 4.20 -19.15
N LEU A 459 19.17 4.67 -17.97
CA LEU A 459 17.78 4.74 -17.58
C LEU A 459 17.47 6.13 -17.04
N SER A 460 16.35 6.70 -17.45
CA SER A 460 15.73 7.85 -16.80
C SER A 460 14.25 7.57 -16.58
N ASN A 461 13.83 7.54 -15.32
CA ASN A 461 12.42 7.44 -14.93
C ASN A 461 12.03 8.71 -14.18
N ARG A 462 10.92 9.32 -14.55
CA ARG A 462 10.38 10.50 -13.88
C ARG A 462 8.90 10.31 -13.61
N ASN A 463 8.52 10.45 -12.33
CA ASN A 463 7.13 10.52 -11.89
C ASN A 463 6.77 11.97 -11.57
N HIS A 464 5.58 12.37 -11.95
CA HIS A 464 5.01 13.67 -11.63
C HIS A 464 3.60 13.45 -11.08
N SER A 465 3.37 13.79 -9.83
CA SER A 465 2.07 13.61 -9.16
C SER A 465 1.42 14.96 -8.84
N VAL A 466 0.11 15.01 -9.04
CA VAL A 466 -0.75 16.11 -8.60
C VAL A 466 -1.93 15.47 -7.87
N GLN A 467 -2.14 15.86 -6.63
CA GLN A 467 -3.26 15.43 -5.82
C GLN A 467 -4.16 16.62 -5.50
N GLN A 468 -5.44 16.51 -5.80
CA GLN A 468 -6.44 17.50 -5.43
C GLN A 468 -7.43 16.86 -4.46
N GLY A 469 -7.71 17.56 -3.36
CA GLY A 469 -8.64 17.08 -2.36
C GLY A 469 -9.59 18.17 -1.87
N ARG A 470 -10.67 17.73 -1.25
CA ARG A 470 -11.65 18.58 -0.55
C ARG A 470 -12.42 17.77 0.48
N GLY A 471 -13.14 18.45 1.35
CA GLY A 471 -13.98 17.83 2.39
C GLY A 471 -13.35 17.89 3.78
N ASP A 472 -12.14 18.44 3.86
CA ASP A 472 -11.53 18.85 5.13
C ASP A 472 -11.89 20.30 5.44
N PHE A 473 -12.18 20.60 6.72
CA PHE A 473 -12.52 21.95 7.13
C PHE A 473 -11.27 22.85 7.15
N PHE A 474 -11.44 24.06 6.67
CA PHE A 474 -10.44 25.11 6.83
C PHE A 474 -10.66 25.79 8.19
N LEU A 475 -9.77 25.54 9.13
CA LEU A 475 -9.91 25.89 10.55
C LEU A 475 -10.14 27.37 10.79
N PRO A 476 -9.42 28.32 10.12
CA PRO A 476 -9.68 29.76 10.34
C PRO A 476 -11.11 30.17 9.97
N HIS A 477 -11.66 29.69 8.87
CA HIS A 477 -13.03 29.98 8.48
C HIS A 477 -14.04 29.32 9.41
N MET A 478 -13.77 28.08 9.81
CA MET A 478 -14.64 27.35 10.73
C MET A 478 -14.73 28.05 12.10
N GLN A 479 -13.59 28.46 12.67
CA GLN A 479 -13.54 29.18 13.94
C GLN A 479 -14.26 30.50 13.86
N GLN A 480 -14.13 31.24 12.74
CA GLN A 480 -14.86 32.47 12.51
C GLN A 480 -16.38 32.21 12.36
N ALA A 481 -16.77 31.15 11.65
CA ALA A 481 -18.16 30.75 11.45
C ALA A 481 -18.90 30.30 12.72
N LEU A 482 -18.16 29.76 13.71
CA LEU A 482 -18.63 29.35 15.04
C LEU A 482 -18.63 30.50 16.05
N GLY A 483 -18.04 31.64 15.69
CA GLY A 483 -17.91 32.82 16.54
C GLY A 483 -19.23 33.57 16.76
N ALA A 484 -19.15 34.83 17.19
CA ALA A 484 -20.28 35.71 17.36
C ALA A 484 -21.06 35.85 16.05
N SER A 485 -22.39 35.78 16.13
CA SER A 485 -23.32 35.97 14.99
C SER A 485 -24.67 36.45 15.44
N PHE A 486 -25.41 37.18 14.57
CA PHE A 486 -26.70 37.78 14.87
C PHE A 486 -27.60 37.72 13.64
N PHE A 487 -28.91 37.74 13.88
CA PHE A 487 -29.88 37.88 12.80
C PHE A 487 -30.01 39.36 12.40
N ASN A 488 -29.70 39.65 11.12
CA ASN A 488 -29.83 40.99 10.56
C ASN A 488 -31.20 41.15 9.90
N PRO A 489 -32.11 41.98 10.48
CA PRO A 489 -33.45 42.15 9.91
C PRO A 489 -33.45 42.88 8.56
N GLU A 490 -32.40 43.62 8.22
CA GLU A 490 -32.31 44.35 6.94
C GLU A 490 -31.98 43.39 5.79
N THR A 491 -31.12 42.41 6.02
CA THR A 491 -30.76 41.41 5.03
C THR A 491 -31.63 40.14 5.10
N GLY A 492 -32.33 39.96 6.21
CA GLY A 492 -33.16 38.77 6.47
C GLY A 492 -32.38 37.47 6.70
N ARG A 493 -31.09 37.55 7.08
CA ARG A 493 -30.23 36.40 7.32
C ARG A 493 -29.37 36.55 8.57
N VAL A 494 -28.74 35.45 9.00
CA VAL A 494 -27.76 35.47 10.07
C VAL A 494 -26.40 35.87 9.48
N GLU A 495 -25.71 36.81 10.16
CA GLU A 495 -24.40 37.35 9.78
C GLU A 495 -23.42 37.20 10.94
N CYS A 496 -22.11 37.03 10.61
CA CYS A 496 -21.05 36.95 11.59
C CYS A 496 -20.79 38.34 12.24
N GLY A 497 -20.29 38.32 13.47
CA GLY A 497 -20.01 39.52 14.26
C GLY A 497 -21.19 39.93 15.12
N THR A 498 -21.26 41.21 15.42
CA THR A 498 -22.37 41.81 16.22
C THR A 498 -23.14 42.82 15.39
N ALA A 499 -24.33 43.21 15.83
CA ALA A 499 -25.13 44.22 15.14
C ALA A 499 -24.39 45.56 14.97
N ASP A 500 -23.52 45.91 15.95
CA ASP A 500 -22.71 47.13 15.93
C ASP A 500 -21.44 46.99 15.05
N ASN A 501 -20.97 45.76 14.83
CA ASN A 501 -19.75 45.45 14.06
C ASN A 501 -19.97 44.18 13.25
N PRO A 502 -20.76 44.21 12.17
CA PRO A 502 -21.03 43.05 11.36
C PRO A 502 -19.83 42.73 10.44
N THR A 503 -19.58 41.44 10.25
CA THR A 503 -18.61 40.97 9.23
C THR A 503 -19.38 40.73 7.93
N PRO A 504 -18.92 41.28 6.77
CA PRO A 504 -19.60 41.08 5.49
C PRO A 504 -19.83 39.61 5.14
N TYR A 505 -21.05 39.28 4.73
CA TYR A 505 -21.42 37.92 4.35
C TYR A 505 -20.73 37.49 3.05
N GLY A 506 -20.06 36.33 3.03
CA GLY A 506 -19.45 35.75 1.85
C GLY A 506 -18.24 34.89 2.16
N SER A 507 -17.60 34.38 1.11
CA SER A 507 -16.43 33.48 1.18
C SER A 507 -15.11 34.14 0.79
N GLY A 508 -15.08 35.46 0.57
CA GLY A 508 -13.89 36.22 0.25
C GLY A 508 -13.08 36.61 1.49
N SER A 509 -11.89 37.21 1.24
CA SER A 509 -11.04 37.71 2.34
C SER A 509 -11.77 38.76 3.18
N GLY A 510 -11.78 38.57 4.51
CA GLY A 510 -12.50 39.43 5.44
C GLY A 510 -14.01 39.28 5.44
N GLN A 511 -14.55 38.27 4.77
CA GLN A 511 -15.95 37.88 4.77
C GLN A 511 -16.16 36.63 5.66
N CYS A 512 -17.40 36.37 6.07
CA CYS A 512 -17.75 35.23 6.87
C CYS A 512 -19.16 34.74 6.54
N ILE A 513 -19.34 33.42 6.59
CA ILE A 513 -20.65 32.77 6.56
C ILE A 513 -20.81 32.01 7.88
N PRO A 514 -21.78 32.32 8.69
CA PRO A 514 -21.96 31.67 10.00
C PRO A 514 -22.44 30.23 9.80
N TRP A 515 -21.99 29.33 10.66
CA TRP A 515 -22.30 27.89 10.62
C TRP A 515 -23.05 27.45 11.88
N ASN A 516 -24.11 26.67 11.68
CA ASN A 516 -24.80 25.96 12.73
C ASN A 516 -24.40 24.48 12.79
N PRO A 517 -23.44 24.05 13.63
CA PRO A 517 -23.02 22.67 13.73
C PRO A 517 -24.07 21.72 14.30
N LEU A 518 -25.13 22.23 14.89
CA LEU A 518 -26.20 21.47 15.55
C LEU A 518 -27.37 21.16 14.60
N LEU A 519 -27.40 21.74 13.38
CA LEU A 519 -28.48 21.51 12.44
C LEU A 519 -28.31 20.10 11.79
N PRO A 520 -29.36 19.24 11.82
CA PRO A 520 -29.31 17.91 11.25
C PRO A 520 -29.04 17.88 9.73
N TYR A 521 -28.46 16.77 9.25
CA TYR A 521 -28.29 16.55 7.83
C TYR A 521 -29.60 16.58 7.06
N GLY A 522 -29.58 17.30 5.92
CA GLY A 522 -30.72 17.48 5.05
C GLY A 522 -31.71 18.55 5.49
N GLU A 523 -31.52 19.19 6.64
CA GLU A 523 -32.33 20.34 7.07
C GLU A 523 -31.84 21.63 6.39
N ALA A 524 -32.79 22.38 5.82
CA ALA A 524 -32.52 23.70 5.29
C ALA A 524 -32.66 24.74 6.42
N GLY A 525 -31.89 25.80 6.34
CA GLY A 525 -31.97 26.90 7.29
C GLY A 525 -30.68 27.71 7.35
N GLU A 526 -30.68 28.76 8.13
CA GLU A 526 -29.53 29.61 8.36
C GLU A 526 -28.40 28.78 8.98
N GLY A 527 -27.19 28.87 8.40
CA GLY A 527 -26.02 28.11 8.85
C GLY A 527 -26.01 26.63 8.47
N SER A 528 -26.91 26.17 7.59
CA SER A 528 -26.96 24.77 7.11
C SER A 528 -25.72 24.42 6.25
N LEU A 529 -25.09 23.25 6.48
CA LEU A 529 -24.09 22.71 5.58
C LEU A 529 -24.65 22.32 4.20
N GLY A 530 -25.96 22.28 4.01
CA GLY A 530 -26.59 22.15 2.71
C GLY A 530 -26.46 23.41 1.82
N ASP A 531 -26.05 24.57 2.37
CA ASP A 531 -25.79 25.79 1.60
C ASP A 531 -24.46 25.68 0.82
N PRO A 532 -24.47 25.73 -0.52
CA PRO A 532 -23.23 25.66 -1.33
C PRO A 532 -22.22 26.78 -1.03
N ALA A 533 -22.68 27.97 -0.59
CA ALA A 533 -21.80 29.07 -0.22
C ALA A 533 -21.06 28.77 1.06
N LEU A 534 -21.72 28.20 2.06
CA LEU A 534 -21.09 27.73 3.29
C LEU A 534 -20.14 26.55 3.03
N GLN A 535 -20.52 25.61 2.16
CA GLN A 535 -19.60 24.51 1.77
C GLN A 535 -18.33 25.05 1.10
N THR A 536 -18.45 26.03 0.20
CA THR A 536 -17.28 26.65 -0.45
C THR A 536 -16.41 27.39 0.58
N TYR A 537 -17.01 27.99 1.58
CA TYR A 537 -16.33 28.72 2.65
C TYR A 537 -15.57 27.80 3.59
N LEU A 538 -16.18 26.68 3.99
CA LEU A 538 -15.61 25.73 4.97
C LEU A 538 -14.70 24.67 4.35
N PHE A 539 -14.93 24.26 3.09
CA PHE A 539 -14.23 23.15 2.41
C PHE A 539 -13.51 23.61 1.13
N PRO A 540 -12.46 24.41 1.23
CA PRO A 540 -11.69 24.78 0.05
C PRO A 540 -10.98 23.56 -0.56
N TYR A 541 -10.68 23.64 -1.85
CA TYR A 541 -9.78 22.69 -2.49
C TYR A 541 -8.34 22.92 -2.05
N TYR A 542 -7.61 21.82 -1.86
CA TYR A 542 -6.16 21.84 -1.66
C TYR A 542 -5.46 21.05 -2.77
N THR A 543 -4.17 21.36 -2.99
CA THR A 543 -3.40 20.73 -4.07
C THR A 543 -1.99 20.40 -3.59
N ASP A 544 -1.67 19.11 -3.51
CA ASP A 544 -0.33 18.59 -3.25
C ASP A 544 0.37 18.26 -4.58
N ARG A 545 1.70 18.37 -4.62
CA ARG A 545 2.51 18.10 -5.82
C ARG A 545 3.76 17.32 -5.49
N GLY A 546 4.03 16.28 -6.29
CA GLY A 546 5.19 15.43 -6.14
C GLY A 546 5.97 15.28 -7.45
N VAL A 547 7.27 15.10 -7.34
CA VAL A 547 8.16 14.72 -8.45
C VAL A 547 9.20 13.75 -7.90
N THR A 548 9.36 12.59 -8.54
CA THR A 548 10.54 11.74 -8.31
C THR A 548 11.30 11.51 -9.59
N ARG A 549 12.59 11.26 -9.49
CA ARG A 549 13.45 10.96 -10.63
C ARG A 549 14.51 9.95 -10.23
N THR A 550 14.58 8.85 -10.99
CA THR A 550 15.66 7.88 -11.00
C THR A 550 16.46 8.07 -12.27
N THR A 551 17.78 8.22 -12.16
CA THR A 551 18.72 8.23 -13.29
C THR A 551 19.78 7.18 -13.01
N ASP A 552 20.02 6.28 -13.96
CA ASP A 552 20.91 5.14 -13.77
C ASP A 552 21.76 4.90 -15.00
N TYR A 553 23.05 4.63 -14.79
CA TYR A 553 24.06 4.27 -15.79
C TYR A 553 24.69 2.96 -15.38
N THR A 554 24.70 1.98 -16.27
CA THR A 554 25.27 0.65 -16.03
C THR A 554 26.29 0.30 -17.12
N ALA A 555 27.30 -0.47 -16.74
CA ALA A 555 28.16 -1.15 -17.70
C ALA A 555 28.53 -2.53 -17.18
N ASN A 556 28.31 -3.57 -17.99
CA ASN A 556 28.47 -4.96 -17.62
C ASN A 556 29.34 -5.68 -18.66
N LEU A 557 30.05 -6.71 -18.20
CA LEU A 557 30.85 -7.60 -19.02
C LEU A 557 30.75 -9.03 -18.47
N ALA A 558 30.33 -10.00 -19.29
CA ALA A 558 30.20 -11.40 -18.89
C ALA A 558 30.78 -12.32 -19.92
N GLY A 559 31.39 -13.44 -19.49
CA GLY A 559 31.97 -14.41 -20.42
C GLY A 559 32.69 -15.54 -19.69
N THR A 560 33.38 -16.39 -20.47
CA THR A 560 34.17 -17.51 -19.96
C THR A 560 35.57 -17.03 -19.59
N LEU A 561 35.92 -17.18 -18.28
CA LEU A 561 37.24 -16.76 -17.77
C LEU A 561 38.32 -17.79 -18.12
N PHE A 562 38.13 -19.06 -17.77
CA PHE A 562 38.98 -20.21 -18.15
C PHE A 562 38.19 -21.50 -18.02
N SER A 563 38.72 -22.59 -18.60
CA SER A 563 38.09 -23.92 -18.53
C SER A 563 38.75 -24.80 -17.47
N LEU A 564 37.91 -25.45 -16.65
CA LEU A 564 38.28 -26.53 -15.73
C LEU A 564 37.92 -27.88 -16.36
N PRO A 565 38.41 -29.01 -15.79
CA PRO A 565 38.00 -30.34 -16.27
C PRO A 565 36.50 -30.61 -16.21
N ALA A 566 35.79 -29.88 -15.35
CA ALA A 566 34.35 -29.99 -15.16
C ALA A 566 33.52 -29.02 -16.04
N GLY A 567 34.16 -28.12 -16.78
CA GLY A 567 33.50 -27.14 -17.64
C GLY A 567 34.11 -25.74 -17.53
N ASP A 568 33.48 -24.77 -18.16
CA ASP A 568 33.95 -23.39 -18.21
C ASP A 568 33.58 -22.60 -16.96
N VAL A 569 34.56 -21.86 -16.44
CA VAL A 569 34.32 -20.88 -15.35
C VAL A 569 33.75 -19.61 -15.97
N GLY A 570 32.48 -19.36 -15.70
CA GLY A 570 31.81 -18.12 -16.08
C GLY A 570 32.14 -16.96 -15.12
N MET A 571 32.27 -15.75 -15.66
CA MET A 571 32.47 -14.54 -14.88
C MET A 571 31.57 -13.43 -15.41
N ALA A 572 30.98 -12.65 -14.51
CA ALA A 572 30.37 -11.35 -14.81
C ALA A 572 30.94 -10.28 -13.89
N VAL A 573 31.17 -9.10 -14.43
CA VAL A 573 31.58 -7.89 -13.68
C VAL A 573 30.79 -6.71 -14.20
N GLY A 574 30.51 -5.75 -13.33
CA GLY A 574 29.83 -4.54 -13.76
C GLY A 574 29.98 -3.40 -12.77
N ILE A 575 29.61 -2.24 -13.24
CA ILE A 575 29.56 -0.98 -12.49
C ILE A 575 28.22 -0.30 -12.73
N GLU A 576 27.75 0.40 -11.70
CA GLU A 576 26.50 1.18 -11.73
C GLU A 576 26.74 2.53 -11.07
N HIS A 577 26.20 3.58 -11.67
CA HIS A 577 26.04 4.89 -11.04
C HIS A 577 24.59 5.29 -11.12
N ARG A 578 23.94 5.48 -9.93
CA ARG A 578 22.55 5.86 -9.84
C ARG A 578 22.35 7.09 -8.98
N ARG A 579 21.37 7.89 -9.38
CA ARG A 579 20.90 9.04 -8.62
C ARG A 579 19.39 8.94 -8.42
N GLU A 580 18.98 9.08 -7.15
CA GLU A 580 17.59 9.21 -6.74
C GLU A 580 17.31 10.64 -6.27
N TYR A 581 16.19 11.18 -6.73
CA TYR A 581 15.71 12.52 -6.35
C TYR A 581 14.21 12.46 -6.08
N GLY A 582 13.77 13.09 -4.99
CA GLY A 582 12.36 13.23 -4.66
C GLY A 582 12.03 14.59 -4.10
N LYS A 583 10.85 15.07 -4.46
CA LYS A 583 10.24 16.27 -3.92
C LYS A 583 8.74 16.07 -3.82
N PHE A 584 8.17 16.32 -2.63
CA PHE A 584 6.73 16.38 -2.40
C PHE A 584 6.41 17.67 -1.64
N VAL A 585 5.46 18.45 -2.14
CA VAL A 585 5.06 19.73 -1.58
C VAL A 585 3.57 19.66 -1.28
N PRO A 586 3.19 19.51 0.01
CA PRO A 586 1.81 19.62 0.44
C PRO A 586 1.27 21.03 0.19
N ASP A 587 -0.06 21.16 0.15
CA ASP A 587 -0.73 22.46 0.11
C ASP A 587 -0.33 23.35 1.28
N ALA A 588 -0.30 24.67 1.06
CA ALA A 588 0.10 25.62 2.10
C ALA A 588 -0.76 25.53 3.37
N SER A 589 -2.05 25.22 3.22
CA SER A 589 -2.97 25.06 4.33
C SER A 589 -2.64 23.83 5.21
N LYS A 590 -2.15 22.74 4.60
CA LYS A 590 -1.65 21.57 5.33
C LYS A 590 -0.31 21.86 6.02
N GLN A 591 0.61 22.55 5.32
CA GLN A 591 1.91 22.92 5.89
C GLN A 591 1.79 23.81 7.12
N THR A 592 0.74 24.61 7.21
CA THR A 592 0.49 25.54 8.32
C THR A 592 -0.49 24.99 9.36
N GLY A 593 -0.99 23.74 9.21
CA GLY A 593 -1.98 23.14 10.10
C GLY A 593 -3.32 23.88 10.13
N GLN A 594 -3.69 24.52 9.02
CA GLN A 594 -4.94 25.31 8.91
C GLN A 594 -6.12 24.47 8.39
N THR A 595 -5.94 23.16 8.22
CA THR A 595 -7.03 22.25 7.84
C THR A 595 -7.20 21.15 8.87
N THR A 596 -8.35 20.47 8.82
CA THR A 596 -8.58 19.26 9.61
C THR A 596 -7.83 18.04 9.06
N ASP A 597 -7.26 18.12 7.86
CA ASP A 597 -6.34 17.11 7.36
C ASP A 597 -5.02 17.15 8.13
N LEU A 598 -4.32 16.03 8.17
CA LEU A 598 -3.06 15.92 8.91
C LEU A 598 -2.02 16.91 8.36
N GLY A 599 -1.37 17.62 9.26
CA GLY A 599 -0.29 18.54 8.92
C GLY A 599 0.89 17.76 8.32
N ALA A 600 1.46 18.30 7.24
CA ALA A 600 2.63 17.73 6.59
C ALA A 600 3.53 18.84 6.06
N THR A 601 4.84 18.63 6.11
CA THR A 601 5.83 19.56 5.56
C THR A 601 6.44 19.04 4.27
N THR A 602 7.22 19.88 3.58
CA THR A 602 7.81 19.52 2.28
C THR A 602 8.88 18.45 2.45
N THR A 603 8.76 17.36 1.68
CA THR A 603 9.85 16.41 1.43
C THR A 603 10.73 16.92 0.30
N LEU A 604 12.05 16.94 0.48
CA LEU A 604 13.00 17.32 -0.57
C LEU A 604 14.36 16.71 -0.30
N GLY A 605 14.81 15.81 -1.17
CA GLY A 605 16.12 15.22 -1.05
C GLY A 605 16.60 14.49 -2.29
N SER A 606 17.87 14.12 -2.26
CA SER A 606 18.50 13.25 -3.25
C SER A 606 19.69 12.55 -2.66
N TYR A 607 20.03 11.38 -3.20
CA TYR A 607 21.30 10.72 -2.96
C TYR A 607 21.85 10.11 -4.24
N ASP A 608 23.16 9.97 -4.30
CA ASP A 608 23.89 9.33 -5.38
C ASP A 608 24.56 8.06 -4.83
N LEU A 609 24.75 7.07 -5.69
CA LEU A 609 25.46 5.85 -5.35
C LEU A 609 26.36 5.40 -6.49
N ASN A 610 27.45 4.72 -6.14
CA ASN A 610 28.36 4.04 -7.06
C ASN A 610 28.49 2.60 -6.60
N GLU A 611 28.35 1.67 -7.52
CA GLU A 611 28.40 0.26 -7.21
C GLU A 611 29.31 -0.48 -8.19
N ALA A 612 29.95 -1.55 -7.72
CA ALA A 612 30.69 -2.49 -8.53
C ALA A 612 30.44 -3.91 -8.04
N TYR A 613 30.28 -4.85 -8.97
CA TYR A 613 30.04 -6.24 -8.61
C TYR A 613 30.90 -7.21 -9.42
N VAL A 614 31.10 -8.41 -8.86
CA VAL A 614 31.70 -9.57 -9.52
C VAL A 614 30.83 -10.78 -9.21
N GLU A 615 30.62 -11.63 -10.24
CA GLU A 615 29.97 -12.93 -10.13
C GLU A 615 30.85 -13.97 -10.81
N LEU A 616 31.01 -15.16 -10.21
CA LEU A 616 31.72 -16.30 -10.73
C LEU A 616 30.83 -17.55 -10.66
N ASP A 617 30.73 -18.30 -11.76
CA ASP A 617 30.08 -19.61 -11.83
C ASP A 617 31.13 -20.67 -12.07
N ILE A 618 31.38 -21.51 -11.10
CA ILE A 618 32.53 -22.43 -11.05
C ILE A 618 32.02 -23.87 -11.10
N PRO A 619 32.14 -24.57 -12.23
CA PRO A 619 31.82 -25.99 -12.31
C PRO A 619 32.91 -26.79 -11.56
N LEU A 620 32.47 -27.55 -10.54
CA LEU A 620 33.35 -28.34 -9.68
C LEU A 620 33.47 -29.79 -10.16
N LEU A 621 32.32 -30.41 -10.51
CA LEU A 621 32.25 -31.79 -11.03
C LEU A 621 31.24 -31.85 -12.18
N SER A 622 31.54 -32.67 -13.20
CA SER A 622 30.67 -32.96 -14.33
C SER A 622 30.77 -34.41 -14.74
N ASP A 623 29.65 -35.02 -15.12
CA ASP A 623 29.54 -36.40 -15.64
C ASP A 623 30.16 -37.50 -14.77
N MET A 624 30.14 -37.29 -13.44
CA MET A 624 30.62 -38.26 -12.47
C MET A 624 29.47 -39.04 -11.82
N PRO A 625 29.70 -40.26 -11.30
CA PRO A 625 28.67 -40.96 -10.51
C PRO A 625 28.16 -40.10 -9.34
N PHE A 626 26.84 -39.88 -9.22
CA PHE A 626 26.17 -39.01 -8.25
C PHE A 626 26.53 -37.54 -8.37
N ALA A 627 27.17 -37.09 -9.45
CA ALA A 627 27.49 -35.71 -9.73
C ALA A 627 27.49 -35.43 -11.24
N ARG A 628 26.32 -35.53 -11.86
CA ARG A 628 26.12 -35.08 -13.24
C ARG A 628 26.58 -33.64 -13.41
N GLU A 629 26.26 -32.83 -12.40
CA GLU A 629 26.72 -31.46 -12.24
C GLU A 629 26.92 -31.15 -10.77
N LEU A 630 28.00 -30.51 -10.41
CA LEU A 630 28.21 -29.83 -9.16
C LEU A 630 28.88 -28.51 -9.48
N ALA A 631 28.21 -27.39 -9.19
CA ALA A 631 28.72 -26.05 -9.46
C ALA A 631 28.49 -25.13 -8.25
N LEU A 632 29.40 -24.20 -8.07
CA LEU A 632 29.35 -23.14 -7.07
C LEU A 632 29.27 -21.78 -7.78
N ASN A 633 28.25 -20.99 -7.48
CA ASN A 633 28.19 -19.60 -7.90
C ASN A 633 28.50 -18.70 -6.70
N VAL A 634 29.35 -17.71 -6.90
CA VAL A 634 29.74 -16.72 -5.87
C VAL A 634 29.63 -15.34 -6.46
N ALA A 635 28.94 -14.45 -5.75
CA ALA A 635 28.83 -13.06 -6.15
C ALA A 635 29.14 -12.13 -4.97
N SER A 636 29.72 -10.98 -5.27
CA SER A 636 29.98 -9.91 -4.30
C SER A 636 29.74 -8.56 -4.95
N ARG A 637 29.05 -7.65 -4.22
CA ARG A 637 28.78 -6.27 -4.64
C ARG A 637 29.25 -5.31 -3.58
N TYR A 638 30.05 -4.34 -3.99
CA TYR A 638 30.42 -3.15 -3.24
C TYR A 638 29.49 -2.00 -3.66
N SER A 639 28.92 -1.30 -2.69
CA SER A 639 28.05 -0.16 -2.90
C SER A 639 28.50 1.00 -2.00
N ASP A 640 28.64 2.20 -2.57
CA ASP A 640 28.98 3.44 -1.88
C ASP A 640 27.88 4.48 -2.09
N TYR A 641 27.20 4.84 -1.01
CA TYR A 641 26.06 5.74 -0.98
C TYR A 641 26.45 7.09 -0.33
N SER A 642 26.05 8.18 -0.93
CA SER A 642 26.36 9.53 -0.46
C SER A 642 25.74 9.91 0.90
N ASN A 643 24.75 9.14 1.39
CA ASN A 643 24.02 9.41 2.64
C ASN A 643 24.49 8.56 3.83
N PHE A 644 24.86 7.29 3.65
CA PHE A 644 25.25 6.41 4.76
C PHE A 644 26.61 5.71 4.56
N GLY A 645 27.26 5.86 3.37
CA GLY A 645 28.59 5.28 3.08
C GLY A 645 28.52 3.88 2.46
N GLU A 646 29.43 3.01 2.82
CA GLU A 646 29.78 1.78 2.12
C GLU A 646 29.08 0.55 2.68
N THR A 647 28.70 -0.39 1.79
CA THR A 647 28.25 -1.74 2.15
C THR A 647 28.78 -2.78 1.16
N ILE A 648 28.99 -4.01 1.64
CA ILE A 648 29.40 -5.16 0.83
C ILE A 648 28.39 -6.28 1.05
N ASN A 649 27.88 -6.83 -0.05
CA ASN A 649 26.90 -7.91 -0.02
C ASN A 649 27.40 -9.09 -0.82
N ASN A 650 27.33 -10.29 -0.23
CA ASN A 650 27.85 -11.51 -0.79
C ASN A 650 26.74 -12.52 -1.03
N LYS A 651 26.95 -13.42 -1.97
CA LYS A 651 26.06 -14.53 -2.27
C LYS A 651 26.86 -15.78 -2.61
N PHE A 652 26.42 -16.91 -2.07
CA PHE A 652 26.99 -18.22 -2.33
C PHE A 652 25.85 -19.16 -2.70
N GLN A 653 25.96 -19.82 -3.86
CA GLN A 653 24.95 -20.74 -4.35
C GLN A 653 25.59 -22.06 -4.74
N LEU A 654 25.02 -23.15 -4.27
CA LEU A 654 25.41 -24.52 -4.64
C LEU A 654 24.31 -25.10 -5.54
N ARG A 655 24.74 -25.66 -6.68
CA ARG A 655 23.92 -26.40 -7.61
C ARG A 655 24.46 -27.79 -7.76
N TRP A 656 23.68 -28.81 -7.40
CA TRP A 656 24.06 -30.20 -7.47
C TRP A 656 23.00 -31.05 -8.17
N ARG A 657 23.38 -31.65 -9.30
CA ARG A 657 22.58 -32.63 -10.03
C ARG A 657 23.19 -34.00 -9.82
N PRO A 658 22.75 -34.81 -8.86
CA PRO A 658 23.28 -36.15 -8.63
C PRO A 658 22.98 -37.10 -9.79
N MET A 659 21.85 -36.91 -10.46
CA MET A 659 21.37 -37.66 -11.62
C MET A 659 20.46 -36.77 -12.49
N ASP A 660 20.17 -37.23 -13.72
CA ASP A 660 19.29 -36.54 -14.62
C ASP A 660 17.89 -36.40 -14.00
N GLY A 661 17.29 -35.22 -14.14
CA GLY A 661 15.96 -34.87 -13.59
C GLY A 661 15.91 -34.60 -12.10
N LEU A 662 17.06 -34.59 -11.36
CA LEU A 662 17.11 -34.24 -9.95
C LEU A 662 18.12 -33.12 -9.71
N LEU A 663 17.64 -31.95 -9.26
CA LEU A 663 18.48 -30.82 -8.86
C LEU A 663 18.31 -30.56 -7.35
N ILE A 664 19.40 -30.45 -6.64
CA ILE A 664 19.48 -29.98 -5.26
C ILE A 664 20.18 -28.63 -5.29
N ARG A 665 19.62 -27.65 -4.63
CA ARG A 665 20.10 -26.26 -4.61
C ARG A 665 20.14 -25.70 -3.19
N ALA A 666 21.10 -24.83 -2.92
CA ALA A 666 21.20 -24.10 -1.67
C ALA A 666 21.80 -22.73 -1.93
N THR A 667 21.26 -21.69 -1.28
CA THR A 667 21.77 -20.32 -1.39
C THR A 667 21.89 -19.70 -0.02
N TYR A 668 22.97 -18.97 0.20
CA TYR A 668 23.14 -17.98 1.25
C TYR A 668 23.38 -16.62 0.60
N ALA A 669 22.70 -15.58 1.06
CA ALA A 669 22.92 -14.24 0.57
C ALA A 669 22.75 -13.19 1.68
N ASP A 670 23.67 -12.23 1.69
CA ASP A 670 23.51 -10.97 2.42
C ASP A 670 22.68 -10.00 1.56
N GLY A 671 21.93 -9.12 2.19
CA GLY A 671 21.17 -8.10 1.50
C GLY A 671 21.07 -6.83 2.32
N PHE A 672 20.67 -5.75 1.66
CA PHE A 672 20.42 -4.48 2.33
C PHE A 672 19.31 -3.68 1.64
N ARG A 673 18.73 -2.72 2.38
CA ARG A 673 17.85 -1.68 1.85
C ARG A 673 18.33 -0.32 2.33
N ALA A 674 18.62 0.56 1.38
CA ALA A 674 18.92 1.96 1.65
C ALA A 674 17.67 2.68 2.19
N PRO A 675 17.80 3.63 3.14
CA PRO A 675 16.69 4.51 3.51
C PRO A 675 16.18 5.29 2.31
N ASP A 676 14.86 5.36 2.14
CA ASP A 676 14.23 6.12 1.08
C ASP A 676 14.23 7.64 1.36
N ILE A 677 13.90 8.43 0.32
CA ILE A 677 13.94 9.90 0.41
C ILE A 677 12.96 10.44 1.44
N ASN A 678 11.77 9.84 1.57
CA ASN A 678 10.81 10.26 2.58
C ASN A 678 11.30 9.96 4.00
N SER A 679 11.92 8.80 4.19
CA SER A 679 12.51 8.41 5.49
C SER A 679 13.65 9.33 5.91
N LEU A 680 14.47 9.79 4.96
CA LEU A 680 15.62 10.68 5.22
C LEU A 680 15.22 12.17 5.31
N TYR A 681 14.32 12.64 4.41
CA TYR A 681 14.08 14.06 4.16
C TYR A 681 12.59 14.42 4.13
N GLY A 682 11.70 13.55 4.63
CA GLY A 682 10.25 13.70 4.56
C GLY A 682 9.67 14.84 5.40
N GLY A 683 10.53 15.57 6.12
CA GLY A 683 10.08 16.63 7.00
C GLY A 683 9.32 16.11 8.21
N THR A 684 8.35 16.89 8.68
CA THR A 684 7.49 16.53 9.81
C THR A 684 6.04 16.35 9.38
N GLY A 685 5.37 15.40 10.01
CA GLY A 685 3.93 15.18 9.92
C GLY A 685 3.30 15.18 11.32
N THR A 686 1.98 15.14 11.38
CA THR A 686 1.25 15.05 12.64
C THR A 686 0.34 13.84 12.67
N SER A 687 0.10 13.29 13.86
CA SER A 687 -0.80 12.15 14.05
C SER A 687 -1.45 12.19 15.42
N PHE A 688 -2.68 11.69 15.51
CA PHE A 688 -3.40 11.53 16.79
C PHE A 688 -3.17 10.11 17.31
N GLU A 689 -2.17 9.95 18.18
CA GLU A 689 -1.72 8.67 18.68
C GLU A 689 -2.58 8.12 19.81
N PHE A 690 -2.70 6.79 19.86
CA PHE A 690 -3.24 6.08 21.02
C PHE A 690 -2.07 5.68 21.91
N TYR A 691 -2.10 6.06 23.19
CA TYR A 691 -1.05 5.74 24.15
C TYR A 691 -1.56 5.67 25.57
N THR A 692 -0.79 5.04 26.44
CA THR A 692 -0.98 5.06 27.90
C THR A 692 0.17 5.81 28.56
N ASP A 693 -0.14 6.90 29.27
CA ASP A 693 0.89 7.64 29.98
C ASP A 693 1.31 6.87 31.24
N PRO A 694 2.58 6.40 31.35
CA PRO A 694 3.04 5.68 32.54
C PRO A 694 3.01 6.52 33.82
N CYS A 695 2.89 7.86 33.68
CA CYS A 695 2.78 8.78 34.82
C CYS A 695 1.33 9.02 35.28
N ASP A 696 0.33 8.44 34.64
CA ASP A 696 -1.06 8.46 35.11
C ASP A 696 -1.14 7.78 36.50
N ALA A 697 -1.81 8.39 37.44
CA ALA A 697 -1.89 7.93 38.84
C ALA A 697 -2.39 6.48 38.98
N ARG A 698 -3.09 5.95 37.99
CA ARG A 698 -3.62 4.58 37.92
C ARG A 698 -2.62 3.56 37.34
N GLN A 699 -1.47 4.04 36.83
CA GLN A 699 -0.42 3.17 36.29
C GLN A 699 0.63 2.83 37.35
N ALA A 700 1.19 1.64 37.28
CA ALA A 700 2.21 1.17 38.20
C ALA A 700 3.49 2.05 38.22
N GLY A 701 3.76 2.74 37.13
CA GLY A 701 4.91 3.67 36.96
C GLY A 701 4.71 5.06 37.57
N ALA A 702 3.50 5.43 38.01
CA ALA A 702 3.16 6.78 38.44
C ALA A 702 4.02 7.30 39.63
N GLY A 703 4.48 6.38 40.49
CA GLY A 703 5.37 6.72 41.65
C GLY A 703 6.86 6.88 41.28
N ASN A 704 7.25 6.68 40.04
CA ASN A 704 8.63 6.83 39.62
C ASN A 704 9.12 8.30 39.78
N PRO A 705 10.33 8.55 40.29
CA PRO A 705 10.90 9.90 40.41
C PRO A 705 10.86 10.68 39.08
N ALA A 706 11.05 10.04 37.94
CA ALA A 706 10.95 10.69 36.63
C ALA A 706 9.53 11.21 36.34
N CYS A 707 8.48 10.50 36.75
CA CYS A 707 7.08 10.93 36.64
C CYS A 707 6.75 12.06 37.63
N THR A 708 7.10 11.88 38.93
CA THR A 708 6.74 12.86 39.98
C THR A 708 7.45 14.21 39.82
N ALA A 709 8.52 14.27 39.02
CA ALA A 709 9.20 15.51 38.67
C ALA A 709 8.47 16.34 37.60
N VAL A 710 7.59 15.71 36.80
CA VAL A 710 7.00 16.34 35.59
C VAL A 710 5.47 16.39 35.58
N VAL A 711 4.80 15.66 36.48
CA VAL A 711 3.33 15.70 36.60
C VAL A 711 2.91 16.05 38.02
N PRO A 712 1.79 16.76 38.24
CA PRO A 712 1.24 17.04 39.57
C PRO A 712 0.77 15.73 40.24
N PRO A 713 0.72 15.71 41.58
CA PRO A 713 0.19 14.58 42.32
C PRO A 713 -1.26 14.25 41.89
N GLY A 714 -1.57 12.97 41.64
CA GLY A 714 -2.89 12.54 41.20
C GLY A 714 -3.17 12.85 39.73
N PHE A 715 -2.14 13.05 38.90
CA PHE A 715 -2.30 13.27 37.47
C PHE A 715 -3.06 12.13 36.80
N ILE A 716 -4.05 12.48 35.97
CA ILE A 716 -4.83 11.56 35.14
C ILE A 716 -4.65 11.95 33.68
N GLN A 717 -4.32 10.98 32.83
CA GLN A 717 -4.22 11.17 31.39
C GLN A 717 -5.57 11.59 30.81
N LEU A 718 -5.54 12.63 29.95
CA LEU A 718 -6.71 13.10 29.21
C LEU A 718 -6.57 12.71 27.73
N GLY A 719 -7.60 12.10 27.18
CA GLY A 719 -7.73 11.80 25.76
C GLY A 719 -8.51 12.83 24.98
N GLN A 720 -8.94 12.44 23.80
CA GLN A 720 -9.69 13.30 22.88
C GLN A 720 -10.91 13.94 23.56
N GLY A 721 -11.06 15.24 23.39
CA GLY A 721 -12.09 16.02 24.04
C GLY A 721 -11.81 16.35 25.51
N ASN A 722 -10.59 16.24 25.98
CA ASN A 722 -10.17 16.40 27.38
C ASN A 722 -10.91 15.45 28.37
N VAL A 723 -11.28 14.28 27.86
CA VAL A 723 -11.94 13.25 28.66
C VAL A 723 -10.85 12.39 29.34
N PRO A 724 -10.99 12.10 30.64
CA PRO A 724 -10.07 11.19 31.33
C PRO A 724 -10.07 9.79 30.70
N CYS A 725 -8.89 9.29 30.37
CA CYS A 725 -8.72 7.91 29.94
C CYS A 725 -8.98 6.97 31.12
N ALA A 726 -9.59 5.81 30.86
CA ALA A 726 -9.92 4.84 31.91
C ALA A 726 -8.72 3.96 32.34
N GLY A 727 -7.48 4.49 32.32
CA GLY A 727 -6.26 3.69 32.54
C GLY A 727 -5.87 2.78 31.39
N GLN A 728 -6.55 2.93 30.25
CA GLN A 728 -6.32 2.21 29.02
C GLN A 728 -5.78 3.19 27.95
N PRO A 729 -5.15 2.69 26.87
CA PRO A 729 -4.73 3.55 25.77
C PRO A 729 -5.91 4.38 25.24
N CYS A 730 -5.71 5.67 25.10
CA CYS A 730 -6.68 6.58 24.51
C CYS A 730 -6.01 7.55 23.55
N GLN A 731 -6.80 8.05 22.59
CA GLN A 731 -6.29 8.93 21.56
C GLN A 731 -5.91 10.30 22.14
N THR A 732 -4.79 10.85 21.66
CA THR A 732 -4.31 12.18 22.07
C THR A 732 -5.35 13.27 21.79
N ASN A 733 -5.35 14.31 22.63
CA ASN A 733 -6.18 15.49 22.41
C ASN A 733 -5.57 16.42 21.35
N ASN A 734 -4.25 16.53 21.33
CA ASN A 734 -3.49 17.27 20.33
C ASN A 734 -2.71 16.30 19.46
N PRO A 735 -2.50 16.60 18.19
CA PRO A 735 -1.68 15.74 17.35
C PRO A 735 -0.21 15.80 17.81
N PHE A 736 0.44 14.66 17.87
CA PHE A 736 1.88 14.55 18.07
C PHE A 736 2.62 14.68 16.75
N VAL A 737 3.90 15.01 16.80
CA VAL A 737 4.73 15.26 15.62
C VAL A 737 5.60 14.06 15.34
N SER A 738 5.47 13.50 14.15
CA SER A 738 6.40 12.52 13.60
C SER A 738 7.34 13.16 12.59
N GLY A 739 8.51 12.53 12.34
CA GLY A 739 9.46 13.11 11.41
C GLY A 739 10.41 12.11 10.79
N SER A 740 10.99 12.55 9.66
CA SER A 740 12.11 11.89 9.01
C SER A 740 13.39 11.98 9.83
N ASN A 741 14.35 11.09 9.51
CA ASN A 741 15.65 11.08 10.17
C ASN A 741 16.77 10.95 9.12
N PRO A 742 17.59 12.00 8.93
CA PRO A 742 18.68 11.97 7.94
C PRO A 742 19.85 11.08 8.33
N ASP A 743 19.92 10.62 9.59
CA ASP A 743 21.01 9.78 10.11
C ASP A 743 20.69 8.27 10.03
N LEU A 744 19.59 7.90 9.38
CA LEU A 744 19.22 6.50 9.20
C LEU A 744 20.29 5.72 8.46
N GLN A 745 20.57 4.53 8.96
CA GLN A 745 21.45 3.53 8.38
C GLN A 745 20.65 2.56 7.51
N PRO A 746 21.27 1.82 6.58
CA PRO A 746 20.59 0.79 5.82
C PRO A 746 20.08 -0.33 6.73
N GLU A 747 18.95 -0.91 6.35
CA GLU A 747 18.55 -2.21 6.87
C GLU A 747 19.49 -3.29 6.29
N THR A 748 19.81 -4.29 7.08
CA THR A 748 20.65 -5.41 6.65
C THR A 748 19.89 -6.71 6.75
N SER A 749 20.17 -7.67 5.88
CA SER A 749 19.47 -8.94 5.90
C SER A 749 20.40 -10.13 5.61
N GLU A 750 20.04 -11.27 6.16
CA GLU A 750 20.57 -12.59 5.81
C GLU A 750 19.45 -13.46 5.28
N SER A 751 19.66 -14.12 4.15
CA SER A 751 18.73 -15.07 3.57
C SER A 751 19.37 -16.42 3.32
N TRP A 752 18.61 -17.47 3.63
CA TRP A 752 18.95 -18.86 3.38
C TRP A 752 17.85 -19.53 2.60
N THR A 753 18.18 -20.20 1.50
CA THR A 753 17.25 -21.06 0.78
C THR A 753 17.87 -22.40 0.50
N ALA A 754 17.08 -23.47 0.57
CA ALA A 754 17.52 -24.81 0.19
C ALA A 754 16.34 -25.55 -0.45
N GLY A 755 16.56 -26.22 -1.57
CA GLY A 755 15.47 -26.83 -2.30
C GLY A 755 15.89 -28.02 -3.17
N VAL A 756 14.83 -28.74 -3.60
CA VAL A 756 14.92 -29.87 -4.51
C VAL A 756 13.94 -29.66 -5.65
N VAL A 757 14.43 -29.80 -6.88
CA VAL A 757 13.61 -29.89 -8.09
C VAL A 757 13.74 -31.29 -8.65
N TRP A 758 12.60 -31.93 -8.90
CA TRP A 758 12.57 -33.31 -9.38
C TRP A 758 11.62 -33.50 -10.56
N SER A 759 12.18 -33.82 -11.72
CA SER A 759 11.48 -34.16 -12.96
C SER A 759 11.72 -35.63 -13.28
N PRO A 760 10.90 -36.56 -12.71
CA PRO A 760 11.10 -37.99 -12.83
C PRO A 760 10.92 -38.44 -14.30
N GLN A 761 11.98 -38.98 -14.91
CA GLN A 761 11.98 -39.43 -16.31
C GLN A 761 10.91 -40.48 -16.64
N TRP A 762 10.44 -41.24 -15.65
CA TRP A 762 9.39 -42.26 -15.81
C TRP A 762 7.94 -41.72 -15.78
N VAL A 763 7.77 -40.42 -15.46
CA VAL A 763 6.49 -39.68 -15.57
C VAL A 763 6.76 -38.45 -16.42
N GLU A 764 6.59 -38.59 -17.72
CA GLU A 764 6.82 -37.49 -18.66
C GLU A 764 5.88 -36.31 -18.35
N GLY A 765 6.42 -35.09 -18.34
CA GLY A 765 5.68 -33.85 -18.10
C GLY A 765 5.37 -33.54 -16.65
N LEU A 766 5.94 -34.26 -15.67
CA LEU A 766 5.81 -33.96 -14.24
C LEU A 766 7.07 -33.26 -13.72
N ASP A 767 6.89 -32.07 -13.11
CA ASP A 767 7.92 -31.33 -12.39
C ASP A 767 7.45 -31.03 -10.98
N LEU A 768 8.30 -31.32 -10.00
CA LEU A 768 8.08 -31.11 -8.58
C LEU A 768 9.18 -30.20 -8.04
N ASN A 769 8.82 -29.21 -7.23
CA ASN A 769 9.79 -28.44 -6.47
C ASN A 769 9.36 -28.30 -5.01
N LEU A 770 10.36 -28.32 -4.12
CA LEU A 770 10.21 -28.03 -2.70
C LEU A 770 11.41 -27.18 -2.27
N ASP A 771 11.11 -25.97 -1.79
CA ASP A 771 12.12 -25.02 -1.34
C ASP A 771 11.81 -24.60 0.10
N TRP A 772 12.78 -24.67 0.98
CA TRP A 772 12.79 -24.04 2.29
C TRP A 772 13.45 -22.69 2.21
N TYR A 773 12.93 -21.71 2.95
CA TYR A 773 13.53 -20.38 3.04
C TYR A 773 13.53 -19.86 4.47
N LYS A 774 14.51 -19.01 4.78
CA LYS A 774 14.60 -18.20 5.98
C LYS A 774 15.20 -16.84 5.62
N VAL A 775 14.54 -15.75 6.03
CA VAL A 775 15.02 -14.38 5.85
C VAL A 775 14.96 -13.68 7.20
N SER A 776 16.09 -13.10 7.61
CA SER A 776 16.20 -12.27 8.82
C SER A 776 16.65 -10.88 8.40
N ILE A 777 15.96 -9.84 8.88
CA ILE A 777 16.27 -8.44 8.64
C ILE A 777 16.53 -7.77 9.98
N GLU A 778 17.66 -7.08 10.07
CA GLU A 778 18.06 -6.29 11.23
C GLU A 778 18.06 -4.81 10.90
N SER A 779 18.06 -3.97 11.94
CA SER A 779 18.05 -2.51 11.81
C SER A 779 16.89 -2.02 10.93
N VAL A 780 15.73 -2.66 11.02
CA VAL A 780 14.51 -2.30 10.28
C VAL A 780 14.18 -0.85 10.57
N ILE A 781 13.99 -0.06 9.51
CA ILE A 781 13.55 1.33 9.62
C ILE A 781 12.07 1.31 10.00
N SER A 782 11.80 1.69 11.22
CA SER A 782 10.46 1.74 11.80
C SER A 782 10.24 3.05 12.53
N GLN A 783 8.96 3.43 12.66
CA GLN A 783 8.60 4.56 13.50
C GLN A 783 8.63 4.13 14.97
N ASP A 784 9.34 4.88 15.78
CA ASP A 784 9.32 4.68 17.22
C ASP A 784 7.91 4.96 17.75
N THR A 785 7.45 4.20 18.73
CA THR A 785 6.11 4.37 19.27
C THR A 785 6.11 5.33 20.45
N VAL A 786 5.00 6.06 20.61
CA VAL A 786 4.80 6.95 21.76
C VAL A 786 4.91 6.18 23.09
N ASP A 787 4.32 4.99 23.17
CA ASP A 787 4.40 4.12 24.35
C ASP A 787 5.83 3.68 24.64
N SER A 788 6.62 3.34 23.62
CA SER A 788 8.04 2.96 23.79
C SER A 788 8.85 4.13 24.34
N ILE A 789 8.72 5.32 23.77
CA ILE A 789 9.44 6.51 24.24
C ILE A 789 9.07 6.86 25.67
N LEU A 790 7.78 6.85 26.01
CA LEU A 790 7.30 7.16 27.36
C LEU A 790 7.75 6.13 28.39
N ARG A 791 7.69 4.85 28.06
CA ARG A 791 8.18 3.76 28.92
C ARG A 791 9.68 3.87 29.14
N ASP A 792 10.46 4.08 28.11
CA ASP A 792 11.91 4.23 28.21
C ASP A 792 12.29 5.43 29.07
N CYS A 793 11.62 6.57 28.87
CA CYS A 793 11.87 7.78 29.65
C CYS A 793 11.47 7.60 31.12
N TYR A 794 10.23 7.20 31.38
CA TYR A 794 9.64 7.29 32.73
C TYR A 794 9.70 5.99 33.54
N VAL A 795 9.78 4.82 32.89
CA VAL A 795 9.85 3.51 33.56
C VAL A 795 11.27 2.96 33.56
N ASN A 796 11.90 2.94 32.39
CA ASN A 796 13.26 2.40 32.23
C ASN A 796 14.35 3.43 32.61
N ASN A 797 13.99 4.71 32.85
CA ASN A 797 14.88 5.81 33.21
C ASN A 797 16.04 6.05 32.22
N ILE A 798 15.77 5.87 30.90
CA ILE A 798 16.74 6.15 29.85
C ILE A 798 16.74 7.65 29.58
N ALA A 799 17.76 8.37 30.08
CA ALA A 799 17.81 9.84 30.07
C ALA A 799 17.73 10.44 28.64
N SER A 800 18.35 9.79 27.64
CA SER A 800 18.31 10.25 26.25
C SER A 800 16.90 10.26 25.65
N ARG A 801 16.00 9.43 26.16
CA ARG A 801 14.59 9.37 25.73
C ARG A 801 13.70 10.45 26.36
N CYS A 802 14.24 11.16 27.37
CA CYS A 802 13.56 12.26 28.07
C CYS A 802 14.06 13.64 27.63
N GLU A 803 14.84 13.74 26.56
CA GLU A 803 15.51 14.97 26.15
C GLU A 803 14.52 16.13 25.94
N GLN A 804 14.97 17.36 26.31
CA GLN A 804 14.11 18.54 26.23
C GLN A 804 13.63 18.79 24.79
N GLY A 805 12.31 18.91 24.65
CA GLY A 805 11.65 19.13 23.36
C GLY A 805 11.07 17.87 22.71
N GLN A 806 11.49 16.68 23.10
CA GLN A 806 10.89 15.44 22.64
C GLN A 806 9.51 15.21 23.28
N ILE A 807 9.38 15.45 24.60
CA ILE A 807 8.12 15.37 25.35
C ILE A 807 7.85 16.72 26.00
N VAL A 808 6.79 17.40 25.57
CA VAL A 808 6.37 18.70 26.14
C VAL A 808 5.08 18.51 26.92
N ARG A 809 5.12 18.76 28.24
CA ARG A 809 3.96 18.68 29.12
C ARG A 809 3.44 20.05 29.50
N ALA A 810 2.13 20.17 29.64
CA ALA A 810 1.45 21.29 30.25
C ALA A 810 1.62 21.27 31.78
N ALA A 811 1.31 22.39 32.46
CA ALA A 811 1.35 22.49 33.90
C ALA A 811 0.42 21.50 34.64
N ASN A 812 -0.65 21.03 34.00
CA ASN A 812 -1.57 19.98 34.51
C ASN A 812 -1.03 18.54 34.30
N GLY A 813 0.16 18.38 33.71
CA GLY A 813 0.79 17.10 33.45
C GLY A 813 0.49 16.50 32.04
N SER A 814 -0.55 16.98 31.35
CA SER A 814 -0.91 16.46 30.00
C SER A 814 0.20 16.72 29.00
N ILE A 815 0.46 15.72 28.11
CA ILE A 815 1.39 15.90 27.00
C ILE A 815 0.74 16.81 25.97
N GLN A 816 1.34 17.97 25.71
CA GLN A 816 0.88 18.92 24.70
C GLN A 816 1.44 18.64 23.32
N SER A 817 2.69 18.20 23.28
CA SER A 817 3.40 17.85 22.06
C SER A 817 4.43 16.80 22.37
N MET A 818 4.61 15.89 21.44
CA MET A 818 5.65 14.87 21.49
C MET A 818 6.19 14.65 20.08
N PHE A 819 7.53 14.52 19.98
CA PHE A 819 8.17 14.12 18.75
C PHE A 819 8.49 12.62 18.79
N PHE A 820 8.13 11.91 17.75
CA PHE A 820 8.46 10.51 17.53
C PHE A 820 8.86 10.32 16.06
N GLY A 821 10.02 9.72 15.82
CA GLY A 821 10.65 9.72 14.51
C GLY A 821 10.98 8.31 14.02
N LEU A 822 11.52 8.25 12.82
CA LEU A 822 12.04 7.01 12.24
C LEU A 822 13.39 6.66 12.86
N THR A 823 13.60 5.37 13.15
CA THR A 823 14.82 4.81 13.74
C THR A 823 15.15 3.45 13.14
N ASN A 824 16.38 2.97 13.34
CA ASN A 824 16.85 1.63 12.97
C ASN A 824 16.78 0.68 14.17
N LEU A 825 15.61 0.42 14.71
CA LEU A 825 15.42 -0.39 15.92
C LEU A 825 14.80 -1.76 15.66
N GLY A 826 14.10 -1.93 14.55
CA GLY A 826 13.30 -3.11 14.29
C GLY A 826 14.09 -4.34 13.84
N GLN A 827 13.49 -5.51 14.06
CA GLN A 827 13.90 -6.80 13.48
C GLN A 827 12.70 -7.47 12.85
N LEU A 828 12.94 -8.23 11.77
CA LEU A 828 11.91 -9.03 11.11
C LEU A 828 12.50 -10.36 10.68
N GLU A 829 11.83 -11.46 11.00
CA GLU A 829 12.24 -12.80 10.58
C GLU A 829 11.05 -13.55 9.98
N THR A 830 11.25 -14.17 8.81
CA THR A 830 10.27 -15.07 8.20
C THR A 830 10.92 -16.38 7.77
N GLU A 831 10.19 -17.48 7.93
CA GLU A 831 10.65 -18.83 7.56
C GLU A 831 9.47 -19.64 7.03
N GLY A 832 9.73 -20.49 6.04
CA GLY A 832 8.68 -21.31 5.47
C GLY A 832 9.13 -22.26 4.37
N TYR A 833 8.14 -22.84 3.69
CA TYR A 833 8.33 -23.80 2.60
C TYR A 833 7.45 -23.43 1.41
N ASP A 834 8.03 -23.48 0.22
CA ASP A 834 7.30 -23.39 -1.05
C ASP A 834 7.29 -24.75 -1.72
N PHE A 835 6.11 -25.25 -2.09
CA PHE A 835 5.95 -26.51 -2.81
C PHE A 835 5.18 -26.29 -4.11
N GLY A 836 5.69 -26.79 -5.22
CA GLY A 836 5.08 -26.68 -6.55
C GLY A 836 4.99 -28.01 -7.27
N VAL A 837 3.93 -28.16 -8.04
CA VAL A 837 3.71 -29.27 -8.98
C VAL A 837 3.29 -28.69 -10.30
N ASN A 838 4.03 -28.99 -11.37
CA ASN A 838 3.62 -28.80 -12.76
C ASN A 838 3.46 -30.16 -13.40
N TYR A 839 2.29 -30.46 -13.93
CA TYR A 839 2.06 -31.73 -14.60
C TYR A 839 1.26 -31.53 -15.89
N ARG A 840 1.94 -31.76 -17.00
CA ARG A 840 1.30 -31.87 -18.30
C ARG A 840 0.97 -33.33 -18.54
N LEU A 841 -0.31 -33.69 -18.36
CA LEU A 841 -0.77 -35.06 -18.54
C LEU A 841 -0.52 -35.53 -19.98
N PRO A 842 -0.37 -36.83 -20.23
CA PRO A 842 -0.44 -37.36 -21.58
C PRO A 842 -1.71 -36.94 -22.28
N GLU A 843 -1.65 -36.75 -23.62
CA GLU A 843 -2.81 -36.36 -24.39
C GLU A 843 -3.93 -37.43 -24.31
N LEU A 844 -5.11 -37.02 -23.85
CA LEU A 844 -6.29 -37.87 -23.70
C LEU A 844 -7.24 -37.66 -24.88
N ALA A 845 -8.12 -38.65 -25.16
CA ALA A 845 -9.13 -38.51 -26.17
C ALA A 845 -10.08 -37.29 -25.95
N VAL A 846 -10.19 -36.82 -24.71
CA VAL A 846 -10.97 -35.63 -24.33
C VAL A 846 -10.16 -34.33 -24.40
N GLY A 847 -8.88 -34.37 -24.72
CA GLY A 847 -7.97 -33.22 -24.84
C GLY A 847 -6.76 -33.26 -23.90
N GLN A 848 -5.95 -32.23 -23.96
CA GLN A 848 -4.75 -32.03 -23.14
C GLN A 848 -5.13 -31.37 -21.84
N PHE A 849 -4.62 -31.91 -20.72
CA PHE A 849 -4.74 -31.28 -19.40
C PHE A 849 -3.34 -30.87 -18.90
N THR A 850 -3.31 -29.69 -18.27
CA THR A 850 -2.13 -29.23 -17.52
C THR A 850 -2.58 -28.84 -16.11
N VAL A 851 -1.87 -29.34 -15.11
CA VAL A 851 -2.10 -29.03 -13.69
C VAL A 851 -0.91 -28.24 -13.18
N ASN A 852 -1.20 -27.08 -12.57
CA ASN A 852 -0.23 -26.24 -11.85
C ASN A 852 -0.73 -26.09 -10.42
N TRP A 853 0.05 -26.55 -9.44
CA TRP A 853 -0.31 -26.45 -8.03
C TRP A 853 0.84 -25.83 -7.28
N GLN A 854 0.62 -24.61 -6.78
CA GLN A 854 1.60 -23.82 -6.03
C GLN A 854 1.11 -23.65 -4.59
N ASN A 855 2.02 -23.85 -3.64
CA ASN A 855 1.73 -23.73 -2.22
C ASN A 855 2.85 -22.99 -1.51
N SER A 856 2.48 -22.14 -0.56
CA SER A 856 3.40 -21.53 0.39
C SER A 856 2.91 -21.82 1.81
N TYR A 857 3.80 -22.36 2.63
CA TYR A 857 3.60 -22.60 4.06
C TYR A 857 4.56 -21.72 4.84
N THR A 858 4.02 -20.75 5.59
CA THR A 858 4.82 -19.90 6.47
C THR A 858 4.85 -20.54 7.86
N SER A 859 6.02 -21.00 8.29
CA SER A 859 6.21 -21.61 9.62
C SER A 859 6.39 -20.57 10.71
N LYS A 860 7.11 -19.46 10.39
CA LYS A 860 7.47 -18.41 11.31
C LYS A 860 7.33 -17.02 10.64
N TYR A 861 6.87 -16.06 11.40
CA TYR A 861 6.89 -14.64 11.05
C TYR A 861 6.94 -13.84 12.35
N ASP A 862 8.09 -13.27 12.65
CA ASP A 862 8.34 -12.51 13.88
C ASP A 862 8.70 -11.07 13.53
N THR A 863 8.10 -10.12 14.22
CA THR A 863 8.46 -8.70 14.13
C THR A 863 8.78 -8.17 15.51
N LEU A 864 9.85 -7.39 15.61
CA LEU A 864 10.24 -6.67 16.79
C LEU A 864 10.35 -5.19 16.40
N ALA A 865 9.48 -4.36 16.95
CA ALA A 865 9.41 -2.94 16.60
C ALA A 865 10.51 -2.12 17.31
N ASP A 866 10.89 -2.57 18.50
CA ASP A 866 11.99 -2.02 19.29
C ASP A 866 12.88 -3.18 19.80
N ASN A 867 14.04 -2.88 20.34
CA ASN A 867 14.96 -3.89 20.86
C ASN A 867 14.56 -4.47 22.23
N ASP A 868 13.35 -4.19 22.72
CA ASP A 868 12.84 -4.76 23.96
C ASP A 868 12.25 -6.16 23.73
N PRO A 869 12.85 -7.21 24.29
CA PRO A 869 12.31 -8.57 24.18
C PRO A 869 10.88 -8.70 24.72
N ALA A 870 10.45 -7.83 25.63
CA ALA A 870 9.09 -7.85 26.20
C ALA A 870 8.03 -7.37 25.21
N THR A 871 8.43 -6.60 24.17
CA THR A 871 7.52 -6.14 23.12
C THR A 871 7.53 -7.02 21.87
N ARG A 872 8.25 -8.15 21.95
CA ARG A 872 8.37 -9.08 20.84
C ARG A 872 7.05 -9.77 20.55
N TYR A 873 6.49 -9.46 19.40
CA TYR A 873 5.30 -10.13 18.89
C TYR A 873 5.72 -11.33 18.06
N THR A 874 5.96 -12.47 18.70
CA THR A 874 6.29 -13.71 18.00
C THR A 874 5.04 -14.42 17.50
N GLY A 875 5.22 -15.21 16.44
CA GLY A 875 4.24 -16.13 15.95
C GLY A 875 2.99 -15.48 15.38
N GLN A 876 3.15 -14.33 14.78
CA GLN A 876 2.05 -13.60 14.11
C GLN A 876 1.52 -14.31 12.85
N VAL A 877 2.10 -15.46 12.50
CA VAL A 877 1.55 -16.30 11.44
C VAL A 877 0.13 -16.74 11.79
N GLY A 878 -0.79 -16.46 10.89
CA GLY A 878 -2.21 -16.72 11.08
C GLY A 878 -2.95 -15.66 11.89
N TRP A 879 -2.34 -14.51 12.15
CA TRP A 879 -3.03 -13.35 12.72
C TRP A 879 -3.42 -12.37 11.63
N ALA A 880 -4.60 -11.79 11.77
CA ALA A 880 -5.11 -10.73 10.91
C ALA A 880 -4.88 -9.38 11.58
N PHE A 881 -4.07 -8.56 10.94
CA PHE A 881 -3.90 -7.14 11.27
C PHE A 881 -4.41 -6.29 10.11
N LYS A 882 -4.77 -5.05 10.36
CA LYS A 882 -5.39 -4.16 9.39
C LYS A 882 -4.66 -4.13 8.04
N ASN A 883 -3.33 -4.09 8.03
CA ASN A 883 -2.52 -3.93 6.82
C ASN A 883 -1.41 -5.01 6.70
N GLN A 884 -1.44 -6.05 7.55
CA GLN A 884 -0.42 -7.09 7.56
C GLN A 884 -1.06 -8.42 8.00
N THR A 885 -1.55 -9.19 7.04
CA THR A 885 -2.08 -10.52 7.31
C THR A 885 -1.12 -11.56 6.77
N THR A 886 -0.55 -12.38 7.64
CA THR A 886 0.33 -13.49 7.26
C THR A 886 -0.41 -14.80 7.36
N PHE A 887 -0.81 -15.36 6.21
CA PHE A 887 -1.45 -16.68 6.17
C PHE A 887 -0.44 -17.79 6.44
N ARG A 888 -0.83 -18.79 7.21
CA ARG A 888 0.00 -20.00 7.42
C ARG A 888 0.12 -20.82 6.15
N VAL A 889 -0.96 -20.94 5.38
CA VAL A 889 -0.99 -21.65 4.10
C VAL A 889 -1.72 -20.81 3.06
N ARG A 890 -1.08 -20.61 1.92
CA ARG A 890 -1.69 -20.16 0.67
C ARG A 890 -1.47 -21.23 -0.40
N SER A 891 -2.50 -21.59 -1.14
CA SER A 891 -2.44 -22.64 -2.15
C SER A 891 -3.25 -22.27 -3.37
N ASN A 892 -2.66 -22.38 -4.55
CA ASN A 892 -3.32 -22.14 -5.84
C ASN A 892 -3.25 -23.40 -6.68
N LEU A 893 -4.40 -23.99 -6.98
CA LEU A 893 -4.54 -25.13 -7.88
C LEU A 893 -5.14 -24.66 -9.20
N GLY A 894 -4.32 -24.62 -10.24
CA GLY A 894 -4.74 -24.37 -11.62
C GLY A 894 -4.89 -25.66 -12.42
N VAL A 895 -5.96 -25.79 -13.16
CA VAL A 895 -6.19 -26.87 -14.14
C VAL A 895 -6.59 -26.23 -15.46
N THR A 896 -5.79 -26.46 -16.50
CA THR A 896 -6.09 -26.01 -17.87
C THR A 896 -6.40 -27.20 -18.75
N TRP A 897 -7.43 -27.09 -19.58
CA TRP A 897 -7.84 -28.04 -20.58
C TRP A 897 -7.83 -27.40 -21.97
N GLN A 898 -7.34 -28.12 -22.95
CA GLN A 898 -7.32 -27.70 -24.36
C GLN A 898 -7.77 -28.83 -25.29
N LYS A 899 -8.63 -28.54 -26.25
CA LYS A 899 -9.04 -29.45 -27.30
C LYS A 899 -9.46 -28.70 -28.55
N GLY A 900 -8.68 -28.82 -29.64
CA GLY A 900 -8.93 -28.07 -30.88
C GLY A 900 -8.94 -26.56 -30.61
N ASP A 901 -10.01 -25.87 -31.00
CA ASP A 901 -10.15 -24.42 -30.81
C ASP A 901 -10.64 -24.02 -29.41
N TRP A 902 -11.00 -24.98 -28.58
CA TRP A 902 -11.53 -24.72 -27.24
C TRP A 902 -10.48 -24.89 -26.18
N SER A 903 -10.50 -24.00 -25.21
CA SER A 903 -9.76 -24.14 -23.95
C SER A 903 -10.61 -23.73 -22.75
N ALA A 904 -10.32 -24.33 -21.61
CA ALA A 904 -10.93 -23.96 -20.33
C ALA A 904 -9.86 -23.96 -19.23
N SER A 905 -9.98 -23.05 -18.29
CA SER A 905 -9.14 -22.97 -17.10
C SER A 905 -10.01 -22.92 -15.85
N TYR A 906 -9.52 -23.53 -14.79
CA TYR A 906 -10.04 -23.47 -13.44
C TYR A 906 -8.89 -23.16 -12.50
N THR A 907 -9.12 -22.23 -11.54
CA THR A 907 -8.18 -21.93 -10.46
C THR A 907 -8.90 -21.95 -9.12
N GLY A 908 -8.42 -22.78 -8.20
CA GLY A 908 -8.83 -22.76 -6.79
C GLY A 908 -7.79 -22.04 -5.95
N ARG A 909 -8.16 -20.94 -5.28
CA ARG A 909 -7.30 -20.14 -4.41
C ARG A 909 -7.70 -20.39 -2.95
N TYR A 910 -6.82 -21.03 -2.19
CA TYR A 910 -7.05 -21.37 -0.78
C TYR A 910 -6.20 -20.51 0.15
N TYR A 911 -6.81 -20.02 1.21
CA TYR A 911 -6.21 -19.27 2.30
C TYR A 911 -6.56 -19.90 3.63
N SER A 912 -5.56 -20.21 4.46
CA SER A 912 -5.77 -20.79 5.79
C SER A 912 -6.55 -19.86 6.72
N GLY A 913 -7.16 -20.42 7.74
CA GLY A 913 -7.82 -19.63 8.79
C GLY A 913 -6.87 -18.68 9.52
N LEU A 914 -7.46 -17.67 10.13
CA LEU A 914 -6.78 -16.58 10.83
C LEU A 914 -7.24 -16.48 12.30
N ARG A 915 -6.53 -15.66 13.05
CA ARG A 915 -6.89 -15.19 14.39
C ARG A 915 -6.95 -13.68 14.38
N GLU A 916 -7.88 -13.10 15.11
CA GLU A 916 -7.89 -11.65 15.39
C GLU A 916 -7.98 -11.40 16.90
N ILE A 917 -7.41 -10.29 17.36
CA ILE A 917 -7.53 -9.88 18.77
C ILE A 917 -9.00 -9.64 19.08
N CYS A 918 -9.48 -10.15 20.21
CA CYS A 918 -10.85 -9.92 20.64
C CYS A 918 -11.10 -8.43 20.87
N GLY A 919 -12.17 -7.92 20.27
CA GLY A 919 -12.66 -6.57 20.57
C GLY A 919 -13.25 -6.49 21.97
N SER A 920 -13.50 -5.24 22.43
CA SER A 920 -14.21 -4.99 23.69
C SER A 920 -15.65 -5.52 23.64
N ALA A 921 -16.18 -5.90 24.81
CA ALA A 921 -17.60 -6.28 24.93
C ALA A 921 -18.52 -5.27 24.21
N PRO A 922 -19.58 -5.71 23.56
CA PRO A 922 -20.22 -7.02 23.61
C PRO A 922 -19.77 -8.03 22.53
N LEU A 923 -18.65 -7.81 21.84
CA LEU A 923 -18.17 -8.71 20.79
C LEU A 923 -17.78 -10.07 21.39
N PRO A 924 -18.13 -11.20 20.72
CA PRO A 924 -17.72 -12.50 21.18
C PRO A 924 -16.21 -12.69 21.08
N CYS A 925 -15.68 -13.47 21.99
CA CYS A 925 -14.31 -13.93 22.00
C CYS A 925 -14.30 -15.44 22.00
N SER A 926 -13.81 -16.09 20.98
CA SER A 926 -13.85 -17.55 20.88
C SER A 926 -12.81 -18.24 21.77
N ASN A 927 -11.74 -17.52 22.13
CA ASN A 927 -10.66 -18.00 23.01
C ASN A 927 -10.28 -16.90 24.02
N PRO A 928 -11.13 -16.62 25.02
CA PRO A 928 -10.92 -15.54 25.97
C PRO A 928 -9.74 -15.75 26.93
N ASP A 929 -9.41 -17.02 27.22
CA ASP A 929 -8.38 -17.41 28.21
C ASP A 929 -7.03 -17.75 27.54
N HIS A 930 -6.85 -17.39 26.24
CA HIS A 930 -5.60 -17.69 25.55
C HIS A 930 -4.45 -16.84 26.12
N VAL A 931 -3.33 -17.53 26.32
CA VAL A 931 -2.07 -16.94 26.76
C VAL A 931 -1.06 -17.16 25.65
N ASP A 932 -0.30 -16.14 25.30
CA ASP A 932 0.73 -16.20 24.28
C ASP A 932 1.95 -17.03 24.70
N VAL A 933 2.94 -17.14 23.82
CA VAL A 933 4.18 -17.91 24.07
C VAL A 933 5.05 -17.34 25.20
N TYR A 934 4.76 -16.11 25.64
CA TYR A 934 5.47 -15.44 26.74
C TYR A 934 4.72 -15.51 28.07
N GLY A 935 3.51 -16.05 28.07
CA GLY A 935 2.68 -16.15 29.26
C GLY A 935 1.74 -14.95 29.46
N GLU A 936 1.62 -14.05 28.47
CA GLU A 936 0.74 -12.90 28.56
C GLU A 936 -0.65 -13.19 28.00
N PRO A 937 -1.72 -12.60 28.57
CA PRO A 937 -3.09 -12.78 28.06
C PRO A 937 -3.21 -12.23 26.63
N ALA A 938 -3.57 -13.09 25.69
CA ALA A 938 -3.75 -12.76 24.27
C ALA A 938 -5.05 -13.35 23.71
N PRO A 939 -6.23 -12.92 24.19
CA PRO A 939 -7.52 -13.46 23.77
C PRO A 939 -7.76 -13.23 22.27
N PHE A 940 -8.31 -14.22 21.55
CA PHE A 940 -8.53 -14.13 20.12
C PHE A 940 -9.84 -14.75 19.64
N ASN A 941 -10.31 -14.26 18.48
CA ASN A 941 -11.33 -14.89 17.66
C ASN A 941 -10.69 -15.74 16.57
N SER A 942 -11.25 -16.94 16.34
CA SER A 942 -10.87 -17.78 15.21
C SER A 942 -11.69 -17.43 13.98
N ILE A 943 -11.01 -17.21 12.85
CA ILE A 943 -11.59 -16.97 11.54
C ILE A 943 -11.32 -18.18 10.66
N GLY A 944 -12.35 -18.71 9.98
CA GLY A 944 -12.25 -19.90 9.13
C GLY A 944 -11.37 -19.70 7.91
N SER A 945 -10.98 -20.81 7.27
CA SER A 945 -10.29 -20.78 5.98
C SER A 945 -11.24 -20.37 4.86
N ASN A 946 -10.68 -19.75 3.81
CA ASN A 946 -11.45 -19.32 2.64
C ASN A 946 -10.89 -19.95 1.36
N THR A 947 -11.80 -20.34 0.45
CA THR A 947 -11.45 -20.86 -0.87
C THR A 947 -12.29 -20.15 -1.92
N PHE A 948 -11.61 -19.57 -2.89
CA PHE A 948 -12.23 -18.91 -4.05
C PHE A 948 -12.01 -19.74 -5.30
N HIS A 949 -12.99 -19.78 -6.18
CA HIS A 949 -12.98 -20.58 -7.39
C HIS A 949 -13.13 -19.67 -8.62
N ASP A 950 -12.18 -19.71 -9.54
CA ASP A 950 -12.19 -18.93 -10.78
C ASP A 950 -12.30 -19.86 -11.98
N MET A 951 -13.05 -19.48 -13.00
CA MET A 951 -13.24 -20.28 -14.23
C MET A 951 -13.24 -19.39 -15.46
N GLN A 952 -12.63 -19.87 -16.55
CA GLN A 952 -12.70 -19.26 -17.88
C GLN A 952 -12.90 -20.34 -18.95
N VAL A 953 -13.65 -20.02 -19.97
CA VAL A 953 -13.76 -20.81 -21.22
C VAL A 953 -13.44 -19.89 -22.38
N SER A 954 -12.59 -20.37 -23.31
CA SER A 954 -12.15 -19.62 -24.47
C SER A 954 -12.34 -20.43 -25.75
N VAL A 955 -12.59 -19.75 -26.85
CA VAL A 955 -12.70 -20.34 -28.20
C VAL A 955 -11.92 -19.51 -29.21
N LYS A 956 -11.09 -20.19 -30.02
CA LYS A 956 -10.45 -19.61 -31.20
C LYS A 956 -11.45 -19.54 -32.34
N LEU A 957 -11.53 -18.39 -32.97
CA LEU A 957 -12.46 -18.11 -34.05
C LEU A 957 -11.75 -18.19 -35.41
N PRO A 958 -12.45 -18.53 -36.50
CA PRO A 958 -11.85 -18.76 -37.82
C PRO A 958 -11.11 -17.55 -38.43
N TRP A 959 -11.34 -16.34 -37.89
CA TRP A 959 -10.74 -15.09 -38.36
C TRP A 959 -9.59 -14.61 -37.48
N ASN A 960 -8.83 -15.50 -36.81
CA ASN A 960 -7.74 -15.22 -35.89
C ASN A 960 -8.18 -14.43 -34.64
N GLY A 961 -9.44 -14.50 -34.26
CA GLY A 961 -9.96 -13.98 -33.03
C GLY A 961 -9.96 -15.01 -31.91
N THR A 962 -9.91 -14.61 -30.67
CA THR A 962 -10.16 -15.43 -29.48
C THR A 962 -11.21 -14.76 -28.63
N ALA A 963 -12.29 -15.45 -28.30
CA ALA A 963 -13.31 -14.98 -27.38
C ALA A 963 -13.26 -15.81 -26.08
N SER A 964 -13.33 -15.14 -24.94
CA SER A 964 -13.30 -15.78 -23.63
C SER A 964 -14.41 -15.23 -22.73
N VAL A 965 -15.02 -16.10 -21.95
CA VAL A 965 -15.99 -15.75 -20.89
C VAL A 965 -15.52 -16.43 -19.61
N GLY A 966 -15.58 -15.71 -18.50
CA GLY A 966 -15.20 -16.28 -17.22
C GLY A 966 -15.82 -15.56 -16.04
N ALA A 967 -15.56 -16.14 -14.88
CA ALA A 967 -15.90 -15.53 -13.60
C ALA A 967 -14.78 -15.77 -12.59
N ASN A 968 -14.38 -14.73 -11.91
CA ASN A 968 -13.57 -14.83 -10.69
C ASN A 968 -14.53 -14.98 -9.51
N ASN A 969 -14.18 -15.85 -8.55
CA ASN A 969 -15.03 -16.19 -7.42
C ASN A 969 -16.43 -16.66 -7.88
N ILE A 970 -16.48 -17.65 -8.81
CA ILE A 970 -17.74 -18.12 -9.43
C ILE A 970 -18.76 -18.64 -8.42
N THR A 971 -18.33 -19.06 -7.24
CA THR A 971 -19.19 -19.52 -6.15
C THR A 971 -19.80 -18.41 -5.33
N ASP A 972 -19.46 -17.16 -5.63
CA ASP A 972 -19.89 -15.97 -4.88
C ASP A 972 -19.56 -16.05 -3.38
N HIS A 973 -18.38 -16.60 -3.08
CA HIS A 973 -17.93 -16.74 -1.71
C HIS A 973 -17.51 -15.39 -1.12
N ILE A 974 -18.09 -15.01 0.01
CA ILE A 974 -17.71 -13.83 0.78
C ILE A 974 -16.78 -14.27 1.91
N ALA A 975 -15.61 -13.66 1.96
CA ALA A 975 -14.64 -13.93 3.01
C ALA A 975 -15.12 -13.46 4.39
N SER A 976 -14.62 -14.12 5.43
CA SER A 976 -14.96 -13.74 6.81
C SER A 976 -14.45 -12.36 7.17
N ASN A 977 -15.30 -11.55 7.79
CA ASN A 977 -14.95 -10.21 8.26
C ASN A 977 -14.08 -10.25 9.52
N LEU A 978 -13.31 -9.18 9.73
CA LEU A 978 -12.61 -8.88 10.98
C LEU A 978 -13.51 -8.06 11.89
N TYR A 979 -13.77 -8.57 13.09
CA TYR A 979 -14.65 -7.92 14.07
C TYR A 979 -13.95 -6.82 14.88
N GLY A 980 -12.64 -6.94 15.05
CA GLY A 980 -11.80 -5.96 15.75
C GLY A 980 -11.52 -4.70 14.96
N GLN A 981 -11.80 -4.71 13.65
CA GLN A 981 -11.52 -3.59 12.76
C GLN A 981 -12.82 -2.87 12.39
N PRO A 982 -12.90 -1.55 12.52
CA PRO A 982 -14.07 -0.79 12.05
C PRO A 982 -14.10 -0.71 10.53
N SER A 983 -15.30 -0.68 10.00
CA SER A 983 -15.67 -0.25 8.65
C SER A 983 -15.09 -1.04 7.50
N SER A 984 -14.73 -1.24 6.60
CA SER A 984 -14.21 -1.83 5.38
C SER A 984 -13.01 -2.76 5.59
N SER A 985 -12.62 -3.04 6.81
CA SER A 985 -11.44 -3.86 7.08
C SER A 985 -11.80 -5.34 7.09
N PHE A 986 -11.42 -6.02 6.02
CA PHE A 986 -11.39 -7.48 5.94
C PHE A 986 -10.00 -7.91 5.44
N PRO A 987 -9.54 -9.12 5.73
CA PRO A 987 -8.28 -9.62 5.22
C PRO A 987 -8.29 -9.62 3.69
N TYR A 988 -7.18 -9.23 3.09
CA TYR A 988 -7.03 -9.22 1.64
C TYR A 988 -6.80 -10.63 1.09
N TYR A 989 -7.65 -11.08 0.16
CA TYR A 989 -7.60 -12.41 -0.44
C TYR A 989 -7.35 -12.37 -1.97
N GLY A 990 -6.51 -11.48 -2.42
CA GLY A 990 -6.11 -11.41 -3.83
C GLY A 990 -6.98 -10.53 -4.73
N GLY A 991 -7.90 -9.73 -4.16
CA GLY A 991 -8.62 -8.65 -4.85
C GLY A 991 -9.92 -9.02 -5.57
N PHE A 992 -10.33 -10.31 -5.58
CA PHE A 992 -11.64 -10.79 -6.04
C PHE A 992 -12.33 -11.56 -4.92
N ASP A 993 -12.48 -10.92 -3.79
CA ASP A 993 -12.93 -11.45 -2.50
C ASP A 993 -14.21 -10.76 -1.98
N ILE A 994 -14.73 -9.79 -2.74
CA ILE A 994 -15.91 -8.99 -2.39
C ILE A 994 -17.17 -9.35 -3.17
N GLY A 995 -17.20 -10.52 -3.81
CA GLY A 995 -18.31 -11.02 -4.62
C GLY A 995 -17.85 -11.68 -5.92
N ARG A 996 -18.81 -12.27 -6.66
CA ARG A 996 -18.53 -12.87 -7.96
C ARG A 996 -18.37 -11.81 -9.03
N PHE A 997 -17.25 -11.91 -9.79
CA PHE A 997 -16.91 -10.96 -10.86
C PHE A 997 -16.96 -11.66 -12.21
N TRP A 998 -17.93 -11.30 -13.07
CA TRP A 998 -18.08 -11.80 -14.44
C TRP A 998 -17.26 -10.98 -15.41
N TYR A 999 -16.64 -11.61 -16.43
CA TYR A 999 -15.90 -10.89 -17.46
C TYR A 999 -16.01 -11.57 -18.83
N PHE A 1000 -15.79 -10.75 -19.84
CA PHE A 1000 -15.65 -11.11 -21.25
C PHE A 1000 -14.33 -10.56 -21.78
N LYS A 1001 -13.61 -11.36 -22.57
CA LYS A 1001 -12.40 -10.95 -23.30
C LYS A 1001 -12.56 -11.23 -24.77
N TYR A 1002 -12.06 -10.33 -25.60
CA TYR A 1002 -11.91 -10.55 -27.03
C TYR A 1002 -10.53 -10.11 -27.48
N GLN A 1003 -9.80 -10.96 -28.17
CA GLN A 1003 -8.51 -10.71 -28.78
C GLN A 1003 -8.64 -10.89 -30.28
N GLN A 1004 -8.10 -9.98 -31.08
CA GLN A 1004 -8.01 -10.07 -32.53
C GLN A 1004 -6.57 -9.91 -32.97
N ARG A 1005 -6.06 -10.86 -33.75
CA ARG A 1005 -4.76 -10.76 -34.42
C ARG A 1005 -4.98 -10.55 -35.91
N PHE A 1006 -4.17 -9.64 -36.51
CA PHE A 1006 -4.26 -9.24 -37.92
C PHE A 1006 -2.97 -9.60 -38.66
#